data_9f8be42d03c17d5d0c5836353b8addf6
#
_entry.id   9f8be42d03c17d5d0c5836353b8addf6
#
_cell.length_a   1.000
_cell.length_b   1.000
_cell.length_c   1.000
_cell.angle_alpha   90.00
_cell.angle_beta   90.00
_cell.angle_gamma   90.00
#
_symmetry.space_group_name_H-M   'P 1'
#
loop_
_entity.id
_entity.type
_entity.pdbx_description
1 polymer ?
#
loop_
_entity_poly.entity_id
_entity_poly.type
_entity_poly.pdbx_seq_one_letter_code
_entity_poly.pdbx_strand_id
1 'polypeptide(L)'
;GRQLYGVSINDTVKNCLESNLIPDVDLSDPFSRIEQGIFGSFLDFSKINTSFKIQNTSNNTISSLKASNTIFKAYQFKPLLKFLNSENRRILVADEVGLGKTIEAGHIMLELKARHELKNAIIVCPKSLQEKWQTELKEKFNFQFKIYDSTKEFISDVKERSGTIKAIVNYEKIRLPREGQVKKSTEKKNLFHLIEENNIKFDFILCDEAHRLRNHTTQTHKGVKKLIEITNSVVFLTATPIMISEQNLFNLLQLLDEHKYNEYSTFQNEIAVNAPFIHALNQINNQIPFHKIAEDLDNSKVSLYYGSGEEYRTEWEKTVSVKELFNDIPLYSKIITDLKNQKDTAETRVQLQFDISSMSEMNKIFSRTRKKEVTQDWSQATREPHTLIVELYPEERFEFDKVIEDYIYDKSYTDVSGNERMTQGGALGLIQKKRQIASSVYGYLNGTQDLNDDKDNFESAKDAKFEELLRIIKEVERTEKKKLIVFALFKNTLKYLNLRLKKVGIQTALIHGDIDDRVSEIEKFKTDNDIKVLLSSEVGSEGLDMQFCDALVNYDLPWNPMVVEQRIGRIDRFGQESPIVNIYNLIIKDSIQEDIYTRLLDRIGIFRGSIGDLEAILDKDLDKKGNIGVRNIREWFTALEKELYCTELTKQQKADKIDAIERATITEKKNLDDISKGLTNALTNDIYFKNEINNIQNNHRYVTEKELVNYLQILIRTKLTTCQLETISEVELLYKLHLPQSSPRILINFLNEYQPLDPDSIISFRQFINTIREKTSLELTFSQNTGYNNRKLIRINAYHPIIIAAMRYFENQESGNNSTFQFALDKKILNSGLVDVGNYFLAVYRSTTIRKWLKREQKTELLVPILYDVKNAKIIDDKNFSERLLGEAQLNATAASVNHKIPENLITDLKYILAEEIEVMESQNLSEQRMRLETHKKMQTQRKTEFYNNKISTQENIIKNSEAKLEHLIDERERKNIVNILPAQKQVLRNLEEEKENALKEIDADQILHRSPELLTLSLITIF
;
A
#
# COMPACT_ATOMS: atom_id res chain seq x y z
N GLY A 1 36.78 -10.82 66.19
CA GLY A 1 37.11 -12.19 65.88
C GLY A 1 36.96 -12.47 64.42
N ARG A 2 37.94 -13.12 63.82
CA ARG A 2 37.83 -13.54 62.38
C ARG A 2 37.08 -14.87 62.36
N GLN A 3 35.89 -14.95 61.77
CA GLN A 3 35.10 -16.15 61.66
C GLN A 3 35.63 -17.02 60.52
N LEU A 4 35.86 -18.33 60.79
CA LEU A 4 36.32 -19.31 59.82
C LEU A 4 35.17 -20.25 59.45
N TYR A 5 34.91 -20.42 58.17
CA TYR A 5 33.93 -21.35 57.66
C TYR A 5 34.62 -22.55 56.98
N GLY A 6 34.14 -23.75 57.24
CA GLY A 6 34.54 -24.94 56.47
C GLY A 6 33.81 -25.03 55.11
N VAL A 7 34.58 -24.83 54.05
CA VAL A 7 34.04 -24.91 52.67
C VAL A 7 34.46 -26.24 52.05
N SER A 8 33.48 -27.02 51.62
CA SER A 8 33.74 -28.27 50.85
C SER A 8 34.06 -27.96 49.39
N ILE A 9 35.29 -28.33 48.94
CA ILE A 9 35.73 -28.18 47.54
C ILE A 9 36.22 -29.58 47.11
N ASN A 10 35.56 -30.18 46.14
CA ASN A 10 35.89 -31.55 45.65
C ASN A 10 36.04 -32.57 46.79
N ASP A 11 35.02 -32.69 47.65
CA ASP A 11 34.94 -33.56 48.82
C ASP A 11 36.01 -33.35 49.89
N THR A 12 36.76 -32.26 49.81
CA THR A 12 37.69 -31.84 50.89
C THR A 12 37.23 -30.54 51.55
N VAL A 13 37.16 -30.52 52.89
CA VAL A 13 36.79 -29.33 53.62
C VAL A 13 38.02 -28.47 53.89
N LYS A 14 37.98 -27.20 53.37
CA LYS A 14 39.00 -26.17 53.61
C LYS A 14 38.41 -25.06 54.49
N ASN A 15 39.17 -24.65 55.52
CA ASN A 15 38.79 -23.50 56.34
C ASN A 15 39.10 -22.19 55.61
N CYS A 16 38.07 -21.40 55.29
CA CYS A 16 38.16 -20.09 54.65
C CYS A 16 37.68 -18.97 55.58
N LEU A 17 38.34 -17.80 55.48
CA LEU A 17 37.85 -16.63 56.23
C LEU A 17 36.57 -16.11 55.56
N GLU A 18 35.63 -15.64 56.40
CA GLU A 18 34.37 -15.03 55.93
C GLU A 18 34.58 -13.95 54.87
N SER A 19 35.68 -13.15 55.00
CA SER A 19 36.06 -12.13 54.02
C SER A 19 36.41 -12.67 52.60
N ASN A 20 36.66 -13.99 52.51
CA ASN A 20 37.05 -14.69 51.30
C ASN A 20 35.92 -15.59 50.75
N LEU A 21 34.77 -15.57 51.40
CA LEU A 21 33.59 -16.30 50.94
C LEU A 21 32.61 -15.33 50.29
N ILE A 22 32.18 -15.66 49.12
CA ILE A 22 31.05 -15.04 48.47
C ILE A 22 29.88 -15.99 48.71
N PRO A 23 28.72 -15.52 49.20
CA PRO A 23 27.55 -16.35 49.34
C PRO A 23 27.24 -17.01 47.98
N ASP A 24 26.89 -18.29 48.04
CA ASP A 24 26.37 -19.01 46.84
C ASP A 24 24.93 -18.53 46.57
N VAL A 25 24.89 -17.35 46.01
CA VAL A 25 23.63 -16.73 45.61
C VAL A 25 23.39 -17.07 44.14
N ASP A 26 22.20 -17.55 43.83
CA ASP A 26 21.81 -17.75 42.42
C ASP A 26 21.74 -16.41 41.72
N LEU A 27 22.86 -16.05 41.10
CA LEU A 27 22.99 -14.82 40.32
C LEU A 27 22.23 -14.90 38.97
N SER A 28 21.59 -16.00 38.66
CA SER A 28 20.67 -16.11 37.51
C SER A 28 19.31 -15.47 37.83
N ASP A 29 18.89 -15.42 39.12
CA ASP A 29 17.66 -14.73 39.54
C ASP A 29 17.88 -13.20 39.58
N PRO A 30 17.11 -12.42 38.81
CA PRO A 30 17.21 -10.95 38.82
C PRO A 30 16.98 -10.31 40.18
N PHE A 31 16.14 -10.87 41.00
CA PHE A 31 15.83 -10.35 42.34
C PHE A 31 17.04 -10.51 43.29
N SER A 32 17.68 -11.66 43.26
CA SER A 32 18.92 -11.90 44.02
C SER A 32 20.06 -10.97 43.58
N ARG A 33 20.14 -10.61 42.33
CA ARG A 33 21.13 -9.64 41.79
C ARG A 33 20.92 -8.23 42.35
N ILE A 34 19.64 -7.78 42.40
CA ILE A 34 19.28 -6.46 42.94
C ILE A 34 19.61 -6.41 44.44
N GLU A 35 19.36 -7.49 45.15
CA GLU A 35 19.68 -7.65 46.61
C GLU A 35 21.17 -7.47 46.87
N GLN A 36 22.00 -8.02 45.99
CA GLN A 36 23.44 -7.90 46.05
C GLN A 36 23.96 -6.56 45.46
N GLY A 37 23.08 -5.69 44.92
CA GLY A 37 23.47 -4.42 44.26
C GLY A 37 24.20 -4.61 42.95
N ILE A 38 23.96 -5.73 42.25
CA ILE A 38 24.61 -6.05 40.98
C ILE A 38 23.74 -5.54 39.82
N PHE A 39 24.19 -4.47 39.19
CA PHE A 39 23.48 -3.83 38.06
C PHE A 39 24.36 -3.82 36.83
N GLY A 40 23.74 -4.06 35.67
CA GLY A 40 24.33 -3.85 34.34
C GLY A 40 24.28 -2.39 33.93
N SER A 41 24.92 -2.08 32.82
CA SER A 41 24.91 -0.73 32.24
C SER A 41 23.60 -0.37 31.57
N PHE A 42 23.30 0.92 31.50
CA PHE A 42 22.17 1.44 30.70
C PHE A 42 22.23 0.98 29.23
N LEU A 43 23.44 0.90 28.68
CA LEU A 43 23.63 0.44 27.30
C LEU A 43 23.21 -1.04 27.13
N ASP A 44 23.45 -1.89 28.12
CA ASP A 44 23.00 -3.29 28.08
C ASP A 44 21.47 -3.40 28.17
N PHE A 45 20.82 -2.55 28.97
CA PHE A 45 19.36 -2.42 29.00
C PHE A 45 18.81 -2.04 27.60
N SER A 46 19.38 -0.99 26.99
CA SER A 46 19.00 -0.55 25.65
C SER A 46 19.23 -1.64 24.60
N LYS A 47 20.37 -2.37 24.68
CA LYS A 47 20.69 -3.50 23.79
C LYS A 47 19.63 -4.59 23.81
N ILE A 48 19.24 -5.06 25.00
CA ILE A 48 18.27 -6.16 25.17
C ILE A 48 16.91 -5.76 24.54
N ASN A 49 16.40 -4.59 24.90
CA ASN A 49 15.11 -4.14 24.42
C ASN A 49 15.10 -3.83 22.90
N THR A 50 16.19 -3.24 22.37
CA THR A 50 16.33 -2.97 20.93
C THR A 50 16.46 -4.28 20.14
N SER A 51 17.25 -5.26 20.62
CA SER A 51 17.33 -6.60 20.02
C SER A 51 15.95 -7.25 19.95
N PHE A 52 15.20 -7.19 21.05
CA PHE A 52 13.84 -7.72 21.09
C PHE A 52 12.93 -7.07 20.05
N LYS A 53 12.92 -5.72 19.94
CA LYS A 53 12.11 -4.99 18.96
C LYS A 53 12.47 -5.32 17.51
N ILE A 54 13.75 -5.60 17.21
CA ILE A 54 14.19 -5.97 15.86
C ILE A 54 13.77 -7.41 15.53
N GLN A 55 13.85 -8.33 16.48
CA GLN A 55 13.57 -9.76 16.26
C GLN A 55 12.08 -10.08 16.29
N ASN A 56 11.33 -9.43 17.18
CA ASN A 56 9.96 -9.82 17.50
C ASN A 56 8.96 -8.79 16.99
N THR A 57 8.24 -9.17 15.96
CA THR A 57 7.22 -8.36 15.32
C THR A 57 5.83 -8.79 15.77
N SER A 58 5.20 -8.01 16.64
CA SER A 58 3.80 -8.23 17.05
C SER A 58 2.83 -7.46 16.15
N ASN A 59 1.55 -7.80 16.19
CA ASN A 59 0.52 -7.06 15.43
C ASN A 59 0.34 -5.61 15.93
N ASN A 60 0.76 -5.32 17.16
CA ASN A 60 0.68 -4.00 17.78
C ASN A 60 1.96 -3.16 17.57
N THR A 61 2.95 -3.67 16.84
CA THR A 61 4.19 -2.98 16.52
C THR A 61 4.36 -2.93 15.01
N ILE A 62 4.86 -1.81 14.48
CA ILE A 62 5.30 -1.69 13.10
C ILE A 62 6.82 -1.56 13.11
N SER A 63 7.51 -2.71 13.02
CA SER A 63 8.97 -2.73 13.07
C SER A 63 9.62 -1.96 11.92
N SER A 64 8.92 -1.89 10.80
CA SER A 64 9.37 -1.20 9.59
C SER A 64 9.04 0.31 9.53
N LEU A 65 8.40 0.89 10.56
CA LEU A 65 7.85 2.25 10.53
C LEU A 65 8.83 3.32 10.02
N LYS A 66 10.08 3.23 10.46
CA LYS A 66 11.17 4.14 10.08
C LYS A 66 12.21 3.49 9.17
N ALA A 67 11.93 2.33 8.57
CA ALA A 67 12.93 1.57 7.82
C ALA A 67 12.99 1.92 6.32
N SER A 68 11.95 2.52 5.75
CA SER A 68 11.91 2.92 4.33
C SER A 68 12.68 4.22 4.05
N ASN A 69 13.17 4.40 2.82
CA ASN A 69 13.75 5.64 2.34
C ASN A 69 12.67 6.58 1.74
N THR A 70 11.61 6.83 2.51
CA THR A 70 10.47 7.68 2.12
C THR A 70 10.25 8.75 3.18
N ILE A 71 9.56 9.83 2.82
CA ILE A 71 9.08 10.79 3.82
C ILE A 71 7.95 10.11 4.60
N PHE A 72 7.99 10.17 5.93
CA PHE A 72 6.96 9.60 6.77
C PHE A 72 5.62 10.31 6.58
N LYS A 73 4.56 9.53 6.29
CA LYS A 73 3.17 9.98 6.21
C LYS A 73 2.28 8.95 6.88
N ALA A 74 1.57 9.37 7.94
CA ALA A 74 0.77 8.48 8.76
C ALA A 74 -0.28 7.70 7.95
N TYR A 75 -0.97 8.37 7.02
CA TYR A 75 -2.03 7.73 6.21
C TYR A 75 -1.51 6.57 5.34
N GLN A 76 -0.23 6.60 4.91
CA GLN A 76 0.36 5.53 4.10
C GLN A 76 0.57 4.21 4.84
N PHE A 77 0.46 4.23 6.17
CA PHE A 77 0.49 3.02 7.01
C PHE A 77 -0.89 2.44 7.30
N LYS A 78 -1.98 3.13 6.97
CA LYS A 78 -3.36 2.64 7.13
C LYS A 78 -3.59 1.31 6.41
N PRO A 79 -3.22 1.13 5.11
CA PRO A 79 -3.35 -0.17 4.46
C PRO A 79 -2.55 -1.27 5.14
N LEU A 80 -1.36 -0.96 5.65
CA LEU A 80 -0.54 -1.92 6.40
C LEU A 80 -1.24 -2.37 7.69
N LEU A 81 -1.77 -1.46 8.50
CA LEU A 81 -2.49 -1.82 9.73
C LEU A 81 -3.72 -2.69 9.43
N LYS A 82 -4.50 -2.35 8.39
CA LYS A 82 -5.64 -3.17 7.95
C LYS A 82 -5.20 -4.55 7.50
N PHE A 83 -4.15 -4.63 6.70
CA PHE A 83 -3.58 -5.88 6.21
C PHE A 83 -3.07 -6.79 7.35
N LEU A 84 -2.41 -6.22 8.35
CA LEU A 84 -1.94 -6.97 9.52
C LEU A 84 -3.09 -7.49 10.37
N ASN A 85 -4.19 -6.75 10.45
CA ASN A 85 -5.41 -7.13 11.16
C ASN A 85 -6.34 -8.03 10.33
N SER A 86 -6.08 -8.17 9.02
CA SER A 86 -6.79 -9.09 8.15
C SER A 86 -6.26 -10.52 8.34
N GLU A 87 -7.14 -11.44 8.68
CA GLU A 87 -6.75 -12.84 8.94
C GLU A 87 -6.24 -13.56 7.69
N ASN A 88 -6.84 -13.26 6.53
CA ASN A 88 -6.44 -13.84 5.26
C ASN A 88 -5.24 -13.13 4.62
N ARG A 89 -4.70 -12.08 5.26
CA ARG A 89 -3.61 -11.26 4.69
C ARG A 89 -3.92 -10.79 3.27
N ARG A 90 -5.15 -10.32 3.05
CA ARG A 90 -5.64 -9.86 1.75
C ARG A 90 -6.27 -8.50 1.86
N ILE A 91 -5.93 -7.57 0.94
CA ILE A 91 -6.44 -6.20 0.96
C ILE A 91 -6.58 -5.62 -0.44
N LEU A 92 -7.63 -4.83 -0.65
CA LEU A 92 -7.81 -3.91 -1.77
C LEU A 92 -7.51 -2.49 -1.31
N VAL A 93 -6.42 -1.90 -1.84
CA VAL A 93 -6.04 -0.51 -1.62
C VAL A 93 -6.54 0.34 -2.77
N ALA A 94 -7.44 1.23 -2.46
CA ALA A 94 -8.23 2.01 -3.42
C ALA A 94 -8.03 3.52 -3.27
N ASP A 95 -6.85 3.92 -2.86
CA ASP A 95 -6.48 5.30 -2.58
C ASP A 95 -6.42 6.14 -3.85
N GLU A 96 -6.77 7.42 -3.77
CA GLU A 96 -6.78 8.33 -4.92
C GLU A 96 -5.40 8.43 -5.59
N VAL A 97 -5.43 8.78 -6.88
CA VAL A 97 -4.20 9.00 -7.67
C VAL A 97 -3.30 10.03 -6.98
N GLY A 98 -2.01 9.71 -6.84
CA GLY A 98 -1.02 10.62 -6.27
C GLY A 98 -0.78 10.49 -4.76
N LEU A 99 -1.56 9.68 -4.03
CA LEU A 99 -1.35 9.45 -2.58
C LEU A 99 -0.21 8.48 -2.25
N GLY A 100 0.33 7.80 -3.27
CA GLY A 100 1.51 6.95 -3.08
C GLY A 100 1.21 5.47 -2.85
N LYS A 101 0.26 4.87 -3.57
CA LYS A 101 -0.06 3.42 -3.50
C LYS A 101 1.16 2.49 -3.57
N THR A 102 2.17 2.84 -4.39
CA THR A 102 3.44 2.10 -4.46
C THR A 102 4.17 2.12 -3.11
N ILE A 103 4.12 3.26 -2.40
CA ILE A 103 4.73 3.42 -1.07
C ILE A 103 3.98 2.58 -0.04
N GLU A 104 2.66 2.61 -0.06
CA GLU A 104 1.80 1.81 0.82
C GLU A 104 2.06 0.32 0.66
N ALA A 105 2.11 -0.16 -0.59
CA ALA A 105 2.48 -1.55 -0.90
C ALA A 105 3.92 -1.88 -0.47
N GLY A 106 4.85 -0.94 -0.65
CA GLY A 106 6.23 -1.07 -0.19
C GLY A 106 6.33 -1.22 1.33
N HIS A 107 5.52 -0.49 2.09
CA HIS A 107 5.44 -0.65 3.56
C HIS A 107 4.90 -2.03 3.96
N ILE A 108 3.86 -2.54 3.27
CA ILE A 108 3.35 -3.90 3.50
C ILE A 108 4.44 -4.94 3.23
N MET A 109 5.13 -4.84 2.11
CA MET A 109 6.23 -5.77 1.77
C MET A 109 7.39 -5.67 2.75
N LEU A 110 7.75 -4.46 3.20
CA LEU A 110 8.84 -4.26 4.16
C LEU A 110 8.51 -4.87 5.51
N GLU A 111 7.27 -4.74 5.97
CA GLU A 111 6.81 -5.35 7.21
C GLU A 111 6.75 -6.88 7.11
N LEU A 112 6.27 -7.44 5.98
CA LEU A 112 6.31 -8.89 5.73
C LEU A 112 7.75 -9.43 5.71
N LYS A 113 8.70 -8.66 5.16
CA LYS A 113 10.13 -9.01 5.22
C LYS A 113 10.63 -9.01 6.66
N ALA A 114 10.25 -8.00 7.45
CA ALA A 114 10.59 -7.91 8.87
C ALA A 114 10.08 -9.11 9.68
N ARG A 115 8.91 -9.64 9.27
CA ARG A 115 8.27 -10.83 9.88
C ARG A 115 8.77 -12.16 9.31
N HIS A 116 9.75 -12.15 8.42
CA HIS A 116 10.24 -13.33 7.70
C HIS A 116 9.17 -14.04 6.85
N GLU A 117 8.11 -13.34 6.47
CA GLU A 117 6.97 -13.83 5.69
C GLU A 117 7.07 -13.49 4.19
N LEU A 118 8.19 -12.92 3.70
CA LEU A 118 8.38 -12.49 2.30
C LEU A 118 9.62 -13.14 1.69
N LYS A 119 9.50 -14.36 1.20
CA LYS A 119 10.57 -15.06 0.43
C LYS A 119 10.28 -14.98 -1.07
N ASN A 120 9.13 -15.50 -1.49
CA ASN A 120 8.68 -15.54 -2.88
C ASN A 120 7.59 -14.49 -3.11
N ALA A 121 7.84 -13.55 -4.02
CA ALA A 121 6.90 -12.48 -4.32
C ALA A 121 6.74 -12.26 -5.82
N ILE A 122 5.51 -11.97 -6.26
CA ILE A 122 5.22 -11.62 -7.64
C ILE A 122 4.38 -10.34 -7.69
N ILE A 123 4.81 -9.39 -8.52
CA ILE A 123 4.10 -8.16 -8.83
C ILE A 123 3.56 -8.25 -10.25
N VAL A 124 2.25 -8.10 -10.39
CA VAL A 124 1.55 -8.09 -11.67
C VAL A 124 1.09 -6.67 -11.95
N CYS A 125 1.62 -6.05 -13.00
CA CYS A 125 1.32 -4.67 -13.34
C CYS A 125 1.26 -4.47 -14.86
N PRO A 126 0.71 -3.33 -15.36
CA PRO A 126 0.86 -2.95 -16.75
C PRO A 126 2.34 -2.89 -17.19
N LYS A 127 2.61 -3.23 -18.45
CA LYS A 127 3.98 -3.24 -18.99
C LYS A 127 4.70 -1.90 -18.79
N SER A 128 4.01 -0.80 -18.98
CA SER A 128 4.52 0.56 -18.80
C SER A 128 4.94 0.93 -17.37
N LEU A 129 4.49 0.17 -16.36
CA LEU A 129 4.80 0.42 -14.95
C LEU A 129 5.89 -0.50 -14.38
N GLN A 130 6.35 -1.50 -15.14
CA GLN A 130 7.30 -2.51 -14.64
C GLN A 130 8.63 -1.89 -14.17
N GLU A 131 9.23 -1.02 -14.99
CA GLU A 131 10.49 -0.34 -14.66
C GLU A 131 10.34 0.61 -13.46
N LYS A 132 9.21 1.32 -13.39
CA LYS A 132 8.89 2.17 -12.25
C LYS A 132 8.82 1.35 -10.96
N TRP A 133 8.10 0.22 -10.95
CA TRP A 133 8.03 -0.68 -9.81
C TRP A 133 9.41 -1.15 -9.37
N GLN A 134 10.24 -1.60 -10.32
CA GLN A 134 11.58 -2.07 -10.03
C GLN A 134 12.44 -0.97 -9.38
N THR A 135 12.41 0.23 -9.96
CA THR A 135 13.21 1.38 -9.50
C THR A 135 12.76 1.85 -8.12
N GLU A 136 11.45 2.06 -7.91
CA GLU A 136 10.91 2.54 -6.64
C GLU A 136 11.15 1.55 -5.50
N LEU A 137 10.97 0.26 -5.74
CA LEU A 137 11.23 -0.78 -4.75
C LEU A 137 12.70 -0.86 -4.37
N LYS A 138 13.60 -0.72 -5.35
CA LYS A 138 15.05 -0.70 -5.10
C LYS A 138 15.47 0.53 -4.31
N GLU A 139 15.07 1.73 -4.74
CA GLU A 139 15.53 2.99 -4.14
C GLU A 139 14.89 3.28 -2.78
N LYS A 140 13.58 3.03 -2.64
CA LYS A 140 12.83 3.40 -1.45
C LYS A 140 12.79 2.31 -0.38
N PHE A 141 12.88 1.03 -0.77
CA PHE A 141 12.70 -0.11 0.13
C PHE A 141 13.85 -1.12 0.11
N ASN A 142 14.84 -0.91 -0.75
CA ASN A 142 15.99 -1.82 -0.92
C ASN A 142 15.56 -3.26 -1.28
N PHE A 143 14.53 -3.40 -2.14
CA PHE A 143 14.12 -4.68 -2.69
C PHE A 143 14.71 -4.90 -4.08
N GLN A 144 15.15 -6.12 -4.36
CA GLN A 144 15.69 -6.54 -5.66
C GLN A 144 14.63 -7.38 -6.39
N PHE A 145 13.76 -6.72 -7.14
CA PHE A 145 12.81 -7.38 -8.03
C PHE A 145 13.35 -7.42 -9.45
N LYS A 146 13.11 -8.51 -10.17
CA LYS A 146 13.51 -8.69 -11.56
C LYS A 146 12.30 -8.69 -12.48
N ILE A 147 12.40 -7.96 -13.60
CA ILE A 147 11.39 -7.97 -14.65
C ILE A 147 11.62 -9.20 -15.52
N TYR A 148 10.58 -10.01 -15.73
CA TYR A 148 10.64 -11.20 -16.56
C TYR A 148 9.79 -11.04 -17.83
N ASP A 149 10.48 -10.78 -18.93
CA ASP A 149 9.88 -10.81 -20.27
C ASP A 149 9.91 -12.21 -20.91
N SER A 150 10.82 -13.07 -20.46
CA SER A 150 10.99 -14.45 -20.92
C SER A 150 10.64 -15.48 -19.85
N THR A 151 9.77 -16.44 -20.21
CA THR A 151 9.44 -17.58 -19.35
C THR A 151 10.62 -18.53 -19.15
N LYS A 152 11.56 -18.61 -20.09
CA LYS A 152 12.77 -19.42 -19.94
C LYS A 152 13.70 -18.86 -18.87
N GLU A 153 13.86 -17.55 -18.85
CA GLU A 153 14.67 -16.85 -17.87
C GLU A 153 14.09 -17.00 -16.46
N PHE A 154 12.78 -16.90 -16.33
CA PHE A 154 12.09 -17.14 -15.06
C PHE A 154 12.40 -18.52 -14.47
N ILE A 155 12.34 -19.58 -15.30
CA ILE A 155 12.64 -20.95 -14.85
C ILE A 155 14.10 -21.13 -14.47
N SER A 156 15.02 -20.56 -15.28
CA SER A 156 16.45 -20.61 -14.98
C SER A 156 16.74 -20.04 -13.61
N ASP A 157 16.21 -18.84 -13.34
CA ASP A 157 16.41 -18.15 -12.07
C ASP A 157 15.77 -18.92 -10.89
N VAL A 158 14.59 -19.51 -11.07
CA VAL A 158 13.94 -20.33 -10.03
C VAL A 158 14.82 -21.53 -9.64
N LYS A 159 15.43 -22.19 -10.63
CA LYS A 159 16.32 -23.33 -10.41
C LYS A 159 17.65 -22.92 -9.77
N GLU A 160 18.24 -21.82 -10.21
CA GLU A 160 19.52 -21.33 -9.72
C GLU A 160 19.43 -20.76 -8.29
N ARG A 161 18.30 -20.15 -7.93
CA ARG A 161 18.09 -19.47 -6.65
C ARG A 161 17.44 -20.34 -5.57
N SER A 162 17.50 -21.63 -5.70
CA SER A 162 16.91 -22.58 -4.73
C SER A 162 15.42 -22.30 -4.41
N GLY A 163 14.67 -21.84 -5.43
CA GLY A 163 13.23 -21.59 -5.30
C GLY A 163 12.84 -20.22 -4.75
N THR A 164 13.82 -19.31 -4.49
CA THR A 164 13.52 -17.93 -4.03
C THR A 164 13.39 -16.99 -5.21
N ILE A 165 12.23 -16.33 -5.38
CA ILE A 165 11.97 -15.45 -6.52
C ILE A 165 11.22 -14.17 -6.15
N LYS A 166 11.68 -13.04 -6.68
CA LYS A 166 10.99 -11.75 -6.64
C LYS A 166 10.81 -11.24 -8.06
N ALA A 167 9.61 -11.43 -8.59
CA ALA A 167 9.28 -11.21 -10.00
C ALA A 167 8.37 -10.00 -10.22
N ILE A 168 8.62 -9.27 -11.30
CA ILE A 168 7.67 -8.31 -11.88
C ILE A 168 7.27 -8.83 -13.25
N VAL A 169 5.96 -8.99 -13.48
CA VAL A 169 5.40 -9.51 -14.72
C VAL A 169 4.20 -8.66 -15.17
N ASN A 170 3.90 -8.68 -16.47
CA ASN A 170 2.69 -8.03 -16.97
C ASN A 170 1.49 -8.99 -16.98
N TYR A 171 0.27 -8.43 -17.04
CA TYR A 171 -0.98 -9.18 -17.06
C TYR A 171 -1.09 -10.20 -18.21
N GLU A 172 -0.46 -9.93 -19.34
CA GLU A 172 -0.49 -10.80 -20.51
C GLU A 172 0.22 -12.14 -20.28
N LYS A 173 1.26 -12.13 -19.41
CA LYS A 173 2.03 -13.34 -19.07
C LYS A 173 1.23 -14.31 -18.19
N ILE A 174 0.26 -13.79 -17.44
CA ILE A 174 -0.57 -14.58 -16.50
C ILE A 174 -1.87 -15.04 -17.18
N ARG A 175 -2.20 -14.49 -18.34
CA ARG A 175 -3.41 -14.81 -19.07
C ARG A 175 -3.46 -16.30 -19.44
N LEU A 176 -4.55 -16.99 -19.05
CA LEU A 176 -4.75 -18.39 -19.42
C LEU A 176 -5.05 -18.53 -20.94
N PRO A 177 -4.61 -19.62 -21.57
CA PRO A 177 -5.00 -19.92 -22.95
C PRO A 177 -6.52 -20.21 -23.03
N ARG A 178 -7.14 -19.88 -24.17
CA ARG A 178 -8.55 -20.21 -24.40
C ARG A 178 -8.70 -21.72 -24.60
N GLU A 179 -9.73 -22.31 -24.00
CA GLU A 179 -10.09 -23.72 -24.22
C GLU A 179 -10.28 -24.01 -25.72
N GLY A 180 -9.68 -25.10 -26.21
CA GLY A 180 -9.75 -25.49 -27.62
C GLY A 180 -8.70 -24.88 -28.56
N GLN A 181 -7.92 -23.90 -28.16
CA GLN A 181 -6.86 -23.27 -28.99
C GLN A 181 -5.43 -23.73 -28.59
N VAL A 182 -5.33 -24.69 -27.69
CA VAL A 182 -4.06 -25.09 -27.10
C VAL A 182 -3.33 -26.05 -28.01
N LYS A 183 -2.35 -25.58 -28.78
CA LYS A 183 -1.28 -26.41 -29.29
C LYS A 183 -0.35 -26.77 -28.11
N LYS A 184 0.02 -28.04 -27.90
CA LYS A 184 0.95 -28.49 -26.84
C LYS A 184 2.24 -27.66 -26.73
N SER A 185 2.65 -27.00 -27.81
CA SER A 185 3.79 -26.09 -27.84
C SER A 185 3.52 -24.70 -27.22
N THR A 186 2.26 -24.29 -27.07
CA THR A 186 1.85 -22.99 -26.51
C THR A 186 1.63 -23.08 -25.01
N GLU A 187 1.21 -24.26 -24.50
CA GLU A 187 1.11 -24.52 -23.05
C GLU A 187 2.46 -24.39 -22.36
N LYS A 188 3.52 -24.96 -22.94
CA LYS A 188 4.90 -24.91 -22.41
C LYS A 188 5.50 -23.51 -22.32
N LYS A 189 4.83 -22.47 -22.85
CA LYS A 189 5.29 -21.08 -22.85
C LYS A 189 4.52 -20.17 -21.87
N ASN A 190 3.48 -20.68 -21.21
CA ASN A 190 2.69 -19.92 -20.28
C ASN A 190 3.37 -19.93 -18.90
N LEU A 191 3.54 -18.75 -18.30
CA LEU A 191 4.16 -18.60 -16.98
C LEU A 191 3.42 -19.42 -15.90
N PHE A 192 2.08 -19.44 -15.96
CA PHE A 192 1.26 -20.15 -15.01
C PHE A 192 1.53 -21.67 -15.02
N HIS A 193 1.60 -22.26 -16.22
CA HIS A 193 1.91 -23.69 -16.37
C HIS A 193 3.28 -24.07 -15.78
N LEU A 194 4.25 -23.15 -15.91
CA LEU A 194 5.59 -23.34 -15.34
C LEU A 194 5.61 -23.19 -13.82
N ILE A 195 4.78 -22.33 -13.27
CA ILE A 195 4.57 -22.21 -11.82
C ILE A 195 4.01 -23.53 -11.26
N GLU A 196 3.00 -24.12 -11.93
CA GLU A 196 2.43 -25.41 -11.55
C GLU A 196 3.44 -26.57 -11.70
N GLU A 197 4.10 -26.70 -12.87
CA GLU A 197 5.09 -27.78 -13.11
C GLU A 197 6.24 -27.78 -12.09
N ASN A 198 6.68 -26.60 -11.63
CA ASN A 198 7.78 -26.48 -10.69
C ASN A 198 7.29 -26.34 -9.23
N ASN A 199 5.99 -26.49 -8.98
CA ASN A 199 5.36 -26.37 -7.65
C ASN A 199 5.79 -25.11 -6.89
N ILE A 200 5.82 -23.96 -7.58
CA ILE A 200 6.23 -22.67 -7.01
C ILE A 200 5.06 -22.11 -6.22
N LYS A 201 5.28 -21.83 -4.93
CA LYS A 201 4.34 -21.13 -4.06
C LYS A 201 4.83 -19.72 -3.81
N PHE A 202 3.90 -18.77 -3.83
CA PHE A 202 4.19 -17.39 -3.50
C PHE A 202 3.74 -17.07 -2.08
N ASP A 203 4.57 -16.32 -1.35
CA ASP A 203 4.18 -15.75 -0.07
C ASP A 203 3.34 -14.49 -0.30
N PHE A 204 3.59 -13.79 -1.40
CA PHE A 204 2.98 -12.51 -1.68
C PHE A 204 2.72 -12.29 -3.18
N ILE A 205 1.50 -11.85 -3.50
CA ILE A 205 1.13 -11.35 -4.83
C ILE A 205 0.60 -9.91 -4.70
N LEU A 206 1.06 -9.05 -5.59
CA LEU A 206 0.53 -7.71 -5.76
C LEU A 206 0.02 -7.54 -7.19
N CYS A 207 -1.21 -7.06 -7.34
CA CYS A 207 -1.78 -6.68 -8.63
C CYS A 207 -2.01 -5.18 -8.67
N ASP A 208 -1.22 -4.46 -9.47
CA ASP A 208 -1.39 -3.03 -9.68
C ASP A 208 -2.37 -2.76 -10.83
N GLU A 209 -3.15 -1.68 -10.73
CA GLU A 209 -4.28 -1.39 -11.62
C GLU A 209 -5.26 -2.57 -11.68
N ALA A 210 -5.63 -3.09 -10.48
CA ALA A 210 -6.45 -4.28 -10.29
C ALA A 210 -7.85 -4.16 -10.91
N HIS A 211 -8.32 -2.96 -11.26
CA HIS A 211 -9.56 -2.76 -12.02
C HIS A 211 -9.60 -3.54 -13.35
N ARG A 212 -8.44 -3.90 -13.90
CA ARG A 212 -8.34 -4.77 -15.08
C ARG A 212 -8.88 -6.19 -14.85
N LEU A 213 -9.05 -6.57 -13.59
CA LEU A 213 -9.56 -7.89 -13.17
C LEU A 213 -11.07 -7.87 -12.91
N ARG A 214 -11.76 -6.76 -13.10
CA ARG A 214 -13.19 -6.57 -12.81
C ARG A 214 -14.14 -7.53 -13.55
N ASN A 215 -13.72 -8.04 -14.69
CA ASN A 215 -14.55 -8.94 -15.50
C ASN A 215 -14.13 -10.42 -15.29
N HIS A 216 -14.96 -11.17 -14.61
CA HIS A 216 -14.74 -12.57 -14.26
C HIS A 216 -14.62 -13.53 -15.46
N THR A 217 -15.14 -13.13 -16.63
CA THR A 217 -15.10 -13.97 -17.85
C THR A 217 -13.74 -13.93 -18.55
N THR A 218 -12.88 -12.98 -18.23
CA THR A 218 -11.58 -12.79 -18.91
C THR A 218 -10.57 -13.86 -18.50
N GLN A 219 -9.72 -14.27 -19.45
CA GLN A 219 -8.64 -15.23 -19.17
C GLN A 219 -7.59 -14.68 -18.21
N THR A 220 -7.45 -13.35 -18.10
CA THR A 220 -6.57 -12.67 -17.15
C THR A 220 -7.10 -12.84 -15.72
N HIS A 221 -8.40 -12.59 -15.50
CA HIS A 221 -9.07 -12.80 -14.23
C HIS A 221 -8.90 -14.25 -13.75
N LYS A 222 -9.20 -15.22 -14.62
CA LYS A 222 -9.04 -16.65 -14.32
C LYS A 222 -7.60 -17.03 -13.97
N GLY A 223 -6.61 -16.42 -14.64
CA GLY A 223 -5.20 -16.64 -14.35
C GLY A 223 -4.78 -16.10 -13.00
N VAL A 224 -5.20 -14.88 -12.66
CA VAL A 224 -4.93 -14.27 -11.34
C VAL A 224 -5.64 -15.05 -10.24
N LYS A 225 -6.90 -15.52 -10.44
CA LYS A 225 -7.61 -16.35 -9.47
C LYS A 225 -6.79 -17.59 -9.09
N LYS A 226 -6.26 -18.33 -10.06
CA LYS A 226 -5.41 -19.48 -9.81
C LYS A 226 -4.10 -19.15 -9.08
N LEU A 227 -3.49 -17.97 -9.36
CA LEU A 227 -2.31 -17.54 -8.60
C LEU A 227 -2.64 -17.23 -7.14
N ILE A 228 -3.80 -16.63 -6.89
CA ILE A 228 -4.26 -16.31 -5.52
C ILE A 228 -4.47 -17.60 -4.70
N GLU A 229 -4.97 -18.68 -5.32
CA GLU A 229 -5.20 -19.97 -4.65
C GLU A 229 -3.90 -20.59 -4.09
N ILE A 230 -2.75 -20.29 -4.70
CA ILE A 230 -1.42 -20.77 -4.26
C ILE A 230 -0.61 -19.73 -3.50
N THR A 231 -1.23 -18.59 -3.11
CA THR A 231 -0.53 -17.45 -2.48
C THR A 231 -1.07 -17.18 -1.08
N ASN A 232 -0.14 -16.89 -0.15
CA ASN A 232 -0.48 -16.62 1.24
C ASN A 232 -1.07 -15.21 1.44
N SER A 233 -0.48 -14.19 0.82
CA SER A 233 -0.82 -12.77 1.01
C SER A 233 -1.10 -12.08 -0.32
N VAL A 234 -2.18 -11.31 -0.40
CA VAL A 234 -2.64 -10.67 -1.65
C VAL A 234 -2.90 -9.19 -1.44
N VAL A 235 -2.33 -8.36 -2.30
CA VAL A 235 -2.57 -6.91 -2.32
C VAL A 235 -3.03 -6.50 -3.71
N PHE A 236 -4.21 -5.91 -3.79
CA PHE A 236 -4.72 -5.26 -4.98
C PHE A 236 -4.59 -3.75 -4.83
N LEU A 237 -4.03 -3.10 -5.85
CA LEU A 237 -3.95 -1.64 -5.92
C LEU A 237 -4.80 -1.15 -7.08
N THR A 238 -5.62 -0.14 -6.83
CA THR A 238 -6.36 0.56 -7.88
C THR A 238 -6.60 2.01 -7.49
N ALA A 239 -6.60 2.89 -8.45
CA ALA A 239 -7.00 4.29 -8.21
C ALA A 239 -8.53 4.47 -8.24
N THR A 240 -9.23 3.49 -8.78
CA THR A 240 -10.63 3.60 -9.20
C THR A 240 -11.42 2.34 -8.79
N PRO A 241 -11.67 2.13 -7.50
CA PRO A 241 -12.30 0.90 -6.98
C PRO A 241 -13.78 0.79 -7.35
N ILE A 242 -14.46 1.93 -7.49
CA ILE A 242 -15.91 2.03 -7.72
C ILE A 242 -16.14 2.42 -9.19
N MET A 243 -15.46 1.74 -10.09
CA MET A 243 -15.31 2.21 -11.45
C MET A 243 -16.58 2.23 -12.29
N ILE A 244 -17.62 1.52 -12.02
CA ILE A 244 -18.78 1.50 -12.95
C ILE A 244 -20.03 1.00 -12.24
N SER A 245 -19.86 0.15 -11.23
CA SER A 245 -20.97 -0.38 -10.42
C SER A 245 -20.41 -1.05 -9.17
N GLU A 246 -21.27 -1.19 -8.18
CA GLU A 246 -21.01 -2.04 -7.00
C GLU A 246 -20.59 -3.45 -7.40
N GLN A 247 -21.07 -3.94 -8.56
CA GLN A 247 -20.70 -5.23 -9.13
C GLN A 247 -19.20 -5.37 -9.43
N ASN A 248 -18.53 -4.31 -9.87
CA ASN A 248 -17.10 -4.35 -10.14
C ASN A 248 -16.27 -4.43 -8.86
N LEU A 249 -16.69 -3.72 -7.82
CA LEU A 249 -16.10 -3.85 -6.49
C LEU A 249 -16.31 -5.26 -5.95
N PHE A 250 -17.54 -5.78 -6.07
CA PHE A 250 -17.86 -7.15 -5.71
C PHE A 250 -16.92 -8.16 -6.40
N ASN A 251 -16.74 -8.07 -7.72
CA ASN A 251 -15.87 -8.99 -8.46
C ASN A 251 -14.40 -8.95 -7.99
N LEU A 252 -13.91 -7.78 -7.59
CA LEU A 252 -12.55 -7.67 -7.02
C LEU A 252 -12.48 -8.24 -5.60
N LEU A 253 -13.48 -7.99 -4.77
CA LEU A 253 -13.56 -8.55 -3.42
C LEU A 253 -13.77 -10.06 -3.45
N GLN A 254 -14.52 -10.58 -4.43
CA GLN A 254 -14.69 -12.02 -4.66
C GLN A 254 -13.36 -12.70 -4.99
N LEU A 255 -12.47 -12.06 -5.77
CA LEU A 255 -11.12 -12.57 -6.00
C LEU A 255 -10.28 -12.62 -4.71
N LEU A 256 -10.45 -11.64 -3.82
CA LEU A 256 -9.75 -11.61 -2.56
C LEU A 256 -10.30 -12.61 -1.55
N ASP A 257 -11.61 -12.80 -1.49
CA ASP A 257 -12.26 -13.74 -0.57
C ASP A 257 -13.54 -14.31 -1.20
N GLU A 258 -13.39 -15.40 -1.95
CA GLU A 258 -14.51 -16.06 -2.64
C GLU A 258 -15.49 -16.71 -1.65
N HIS A 259 -15.02 -17.14 -0.49
CA HIS A 259 -15.89 -17.75 0.52
C HIS A 259 -16.84 -16.72 1.15
N LYS A 260 -16.40 -15.49 1.28
CA LYS A 260 -17.19 -14.39 1.83
C LYS A 260 -18.08 -13.74 0.76
N TYR A 261 -17.54 -13.46 -0.42
CA TYR A 261 -18.24 -12.77 -1.51
C TYR A 261 -18.62 -13.78 -2.60
N ASN A 262 -19.40 -14.81 -2.23
CA ASN A 262 -19.88 -15.84 -3.16
C ASN A 262 -21.00 -15.35 -4.08
N GLU A 263 -21.89 -14.49 -3.57
CA GLU A 263 -23.04 -13.91 -4.26
C GLU A 263 -23.10 -12.40 -4.08
N TYR A 264 -23.71 -11.72 -5.04
CA TYR A 264 -23.85 -10.26 -4.97
C TYR A 264 -24.73 -9.80 -3.82
N SER A 265 -25.79 -10.55 -3.50
CA SER A 265 -26.65 -10.31 -2.34
C SER A 265 -25.89 -10.34 -1.01
N THR A 266 -24.92 -11.25 -0.86
CA THR A 266 -24.07 -11.30 0.33
C THR A 266 -23.24 -10.03 0.47
N PHE A 267 -22.71 -9.50 -0.63
CA PHE A 267 -21.98 -8.23 -0.63
C PHE A 267 -22.88 -7.04 -0.27
N GLN A 268 -24.10 -6.97 -0.81
CA GLN A 268 -25.08 -5.92 -0.45
C GLN A 268 -25.45 -5.98 1.03
N ASN A 269 -25.70 -7.18 1.55
CA ASN A 269 -26.00 -7.40 2.96
C ASN A 269 -24.84 -6.96 3.87
N GLU A 270 -23.60 -7.24 3.47
CA GLU A 270 -22.41 -6.82 4.21
C GLU A 270 -22.29 -5.28 4.28
N ILE A 271 -22.59 -4.57 3.19
CA ILE A 271 -22.63 -3.09 3.19
C ILE A 271 -23.73 -2.58 4.14
N ALA A 272 -24.92 -3.16 4.06
CA ALA A 272 -26.05 -2.75 4.90
C ALA A 272 -25.75 -2.96 6.39
N VAL A 273 -25.19 -4.12 6.75
CA VAL A 273 -24.82 -4.47 8.12
C VAL A 273 -23.66 -3.62 8.66
N ASN A 274 -22.76 -3.18 7.80
CA ASN A 274 -21.59 -2.38 8.20
C ASN A 274 -21.96 -0.91 8.51
N ALA A 275 -22.97 -0.37 7.87
CA ALA A 275 -23.34 1.04 7.98
C ALA A 275 -23.65 1.50 9.43
N PRO A 276 -24.38 0.77 10.29
CA PRO A 276 -24.59 1.14 11.69
C PRO A 276 -23.30 1.23 12.51
N PHE A 277 -22.34 0.32 12.29
CA PHE A 277 -21.05 0.36 12.99
C PHE A 277 -20.22 1.56 12.59
N ILE A 278 -20.18 1.92 11.29
CA ILE A 278 -19.52 3.14 10.83
C ILE A 278 -20.21 4.39 11.38
N HIS A 279 -21.55 4.38 11.48
CA HIS A 279 -22.29 5.46 12.13
C HIS A 279 -21.88 5.63 13.59
N ALA A 280 -21.81 4.54 14.35
CA ALA A 280 -21.35 4.54 15.74
C ALA A 280 -19.90 5.05 15.89
N LEU A 281 -18.99 4.66 14.99
CA LEU A 281 -17.62 5.19 14.94
C LEU A 281 -17.60 6.71 14.72
N ASN A 282 -18.43 7.23 13.83
CA ASN A 282 -18.54 8.67 13.58
C ASN A 282 -19.13 9.40 14.81
N GLN A 283 -20.06 8.81 15.50
CA GLN A 283 -20.62 9.37 16.74
C GLN A 283 -19.56 9.45 17.86
N ILE A 284 -18.70 8.42 18.00
CA ILE A 284 -17.57 8.44 18.95
C ILE A 284 -16.61 9.59 18.60
N ASN A 285 -16.30 9.79 17.31
CA ASN A 285 -15.42 10.86 16.86
C ASN A 285 -16.00 12.27 17.12
N ASN A 286 -17.31 12.41 16.99
CA ASN A 286 -18.03 13.65 17.25
C ASN A 286 -18.36 13.86 18.73
N GLN A 287 -17.76 13.07 19.62
CA GLN A 287 -17.90 13.17 21.07
C GLN A 287 -19.35 13.02 21.57
N ILE A 288 -20.19 12.26 20.83
CA ILE A 288 -21.54 11.92 21.29
C ILE A 288 -21.44 11.06 22.56
N PRO A 289 -22.32 11.27 23.56
CA PRO A 289 -22.34 10.45 24.79
C PRO A 289 -22.54 8.96 24.52
N PHE A 290 -21.83 8.11 25.23
CA PHE A 290 -21.81 6.65 25.05
C PHE A 290 -23.17 5.99 25.10
N HIS A 291 -24.03 6.37 26.08
CA HIS A 291 -25.38 5.80 26.23
C HIS A 291 -26.23 6.00 24.96
N LYS A 292 -26.10 7.17 24.31
CA LYS A 292 -26.82 7.47 23.07
C LYS A 292 -26.29 6.64 21.90
N ILE A 293 -24.98 6.43 21.82
CA ILE A 293 -24.37 5.55 20.79
C ILE A 293 -24.86 4.11 20.97
N ALA A 294 -24.93 3.62 22.22
CA ALA A 294 -25.45 2.30 22.53
C ALA A 294 -26.93 2.14 22.10
N GLU A 295 -27.75 3.15 22.39
CA GLU A 295 -29.18 3.15 22.02
C GLU A 295 -29.38 3.18 20.51
N ASP A 296 -28.63 4.06 19.81
CA ASP A 296 -28.70 4.17 18.36
C ASP A 296 -28.25 2.87 17.66
N LEU A 297 -27.21 2.21 18.17
CA LEU A 297 -26.70 0.95 17.62
C LEU A 297 -27.66 -0.21 17.86
N ASP A 298 -28.21 -0.35 19.11
CA ASP A 298 -29.21 -1.39 19.44
C ASP A 298 -30.52 -1.24 18.64
N ASN A 299 -30.95 -0.01 18.37
CA ASN A 299 -32.18 0.30 17.64
C ASN A 299 -32.02 0.36 16.12
N SER A 300 -30.77 0.34 15.62
CA SER A 300 -30.51 0.36 14.19
C SER A 300 -31.10 -0.86 13.50
N LYS A 301 -31.79 -0.61 12.36
CA LYS A 301 -32.40 -1.64 11.53
C LYS A 301 -31.69 -1.70 10.18
N VAL A 302 -31.48 -2.89 9.68
CA VAL A 302 -30.86 -3.15 8.38
C VAL A 302 -31.79 -3.99 7.52
N SER A 303 -31.86 -3.66 6.24
CA SER A 303 -32.58 -4.45 5.25
C SER A 303 -31.63 -5.46 4.62
N LEU A 304 -31.96 -6.73 4.74
CA LEU A 304 -31.19 -7.84 4.17
C LEU A 304 -31.91 -8.40 2.96
N TYR A 305 -31.15 -8.63 1.90
CA TYR A 305 -31.64 -9.20 0.65
C TYR A 305 -31.38 -10.70 0.62
N TYR A 306 -32.39 -11.47 0.28
CA TYR A 306 -32.35 -12.92 0.11
C TYR A 306 -32.78 -13.26 -1.31
N GLY A 307 -31.91 -13.85 -2.14
CA GLY A 307 -32.28 -14.27 -3.49
C GLY A 307 -31.12 -15.04 -4.11
N SER A 308 -31.40 -16.20 -4.72
CA SER A 308 -30.43 -16.98 -5.47
C SER A 308 -30.81 -16.99 -6.95
N GLY A 309 -29.90 -16.59 -7.86
CA GLY A 309 -29.97 -16.84 -9.28
C GLY A 309 -30.16 -15.63 -10.19
N GLU A 310 -29.82 -15.79 -11.46
CA GLU A 310 -29.78 -14.75 -12.52
C GLU A 310 -31.18 -14.20 -12.94
N GLU A 311 -32.29 -14.68 -12.38
CA GLU A 311 -33.63 -14.14 -12.59
C GLU A 311 -34.14 -13.44 -11.33
N TYR A 312 -33.90 -12.13 -11.26
CA TYR A 312 -34.39 -11.16 -10.25
C TYR A 312 -35.93 -11.04 -10.21
N ARG A 313 -36.69 -12.08 -9.88
CA ARG A 313 -38.16 -11.98 -9.84
C ARG A 313 -38.81 -12.16 -8.50
N THR A 314 -38.07 -12.49 -7.42
CA THR A 314 -38.56 -12.47 -6.04
C THR A 314 -37.42 -12.14 -5.08
N GLU A 315 -37.06 -10.86 -4.97
CA GLU A 315 -36.23 -10.35 -3.89
C GLU A 315 -37.10 -10.29 -2.62
N TRP A 316 -36.70 -11.06 -1.62
CA TRP A 316 -37.28 -10.94 -0.30
C TRP A 316 -36.39 -9.99 0.51
N GLU A 317 -36.91 -8.83 0.85
CA GLU A 317 -36.32 -7.89 1.76
C GLU A 317 -36.80 -8.17 3.17
N LYS A 318 -35.90 -8.46 4.10
CA LYS A 318 -36.22 -8.61 5.52
C LYS A 318 -35.48 -7.54 6.31
N THR A 319 -36.23 -6.70 7.01
CA THR A 319 -35.71 -5.73 7.96
C THR A 319 -35.46 -6.38 9.32
N VAL A 320 -34.21 -6.36 9.79
CA VAL A 320 -33.80 -6.97 11.07
C VAL A 320 -33.06 -5.92 11.90
N SER A 321 -33.14 -5.96 13.22
CA SER A 321 -32.33 -5.10 14.07
C SER A 321 -30.88 -5.59 14.17
N VAL A 322 -29.91 -4.67 14.29
CA VAL A 322 -28.51 -5.00 14.52
C VAL A 322 -28.35 -5.87 15.77
N LYS A 323 -29.12 -5.57 16.81
CA LYS A 323 -29.15 -6.37 18.04
C LYS A 323 -29.53 -7.84 17.79
N GLU A 324 -30.56 -8.11 16.98
CA GLU A 324 -30.98 -9.49 16.64
C GLU A 324 -29.89 -10.23 15.87
N LEU A 325 -29.16 -9.54 14.97
CA LEU A 325 -28.10 -10.14 14.16
C LEU A 325 -26.85 -10.50 14.95
N PHE A 326 -26.51 -9.71 15.98
CA PHE A 326 -25.24 -9.81 16.69
C PHE A 326 -25.35 -10.18 18.16
N ASN A 327 -26.56 -10.49 18.68
CA ASN A 327 -26.76 -10.80 20.10
C ASN A 327 -25.88 -11.95 20.62
N ASP A 328 -25.60 -12.94 19.76
CA ASP A 328 -24.77 -14.10 20.09
C ASP A 328 -23.27 -13.86 19.87
N ILE A 329 -22.89 -12.68 19.40
CA ILE A 329 -21.48 -12.33 19.14
C ILE A 329 -20.86 -11.69 20.38
N PRO A 330 -19.84 -12.31 20.99
CA PRO A 330 -19.27 -11.83 22.26
C PRO A 330 -18.74 -10.41 22.22
N LEU A 331 -18.11 -10.03 21.10
CA LEU A 331 -17.56 -8.68 20.93
C LEU A 331 -18.66 -7.61 20.85
N TYR A 332 -19.80 -7.90 20.23
CA TYR A 332 -20.93 -6.98 20.21
C TYR A 332 -21.47 -6.75 21.62
N SER A 333 -21.67 -7.82 22.38
CA SER A 333 -22.12 -7.74 23.76
C SER A 333 -21.16 -6.94 24.66
N LYS A 334 -19.85 -7.09 24.45
CA LYS A 334 -18.82 -6.27 25.12
C LYS A 334 -18.95 -4.79 24.74
N ILE A 335 -19.03 -4.47 23.46
CA ILE A 335 -19.17 -3.08 22.96
C ILE A 335 -20.37 -2.39 23.61
N ILE A 336 -21.55 -3.03 23.61
CA ILE A 336 -22.78 -2.47 24.22
C ILE A 336 -22.62 -2.31 25.74
N THR A 337 -21.97 -3.26 26.41
CA THR A 337 -21.70 -3.20 27.85
C THR A 337 -20.75 -2.05 28.19
N ASP A 338 -19.67 -1.91 27.42
CA ASP A 338 -18.68 -0.86 27.61
C ASP A 338 -19.29 0.54 27.35
N LEU A 339 -20.09 0.69 26.29
CA LEU A 339 -20.83 1.93 26.00
C LEU A 339 -21.83 2.33 27.10
N LYS A 340 -22.39 1.36 27.86
CA LYS A 340 -23.35 1.62 28.95
C LYS A 340 -22.67 1.88 30.28
N ASN A 341 -21.53 1.26 30.55
CA ASN A 341 -20.97 1.18 31.91
C ASN A 341 -19.64 1.92 32.08
N GLN A 342 -18.85 2.12 31.02
CA GLN A 342 -17.54 2.77 31.15
C GLN A 342 -17.66 4.29 31.22
N LYS A 343 -16.67 4.90 31.89
CA LYS A 343 -16.51 6.36 31.90
C LYS A 343 -16.07 6.84 30.51
N ASP A 344 -16.62 7.96 30.09
CA ASP A 344 -16.28 8.59 28.83
C ASP A 344 -14.92 9.31 28.93
N THR A 345 -13.85 8.61 28.57
CA THR A 345 -12.48 9.12 28.53
C THR A 345 -11.91 8.97 27.14
N ALA A 346 -10.82 9.71 26.84
CA ALA A 346 -10.14 9.57 25.55
C ALA A 346 -9.68 8.13 25.28
N GLU A 347 -9.23 7.43 26.30
CA GLU A 347 -8.74 6.05 26.24
C GLU A 347 -9.87 5.06 25.95
N THR A 348 -11.01 5.17 26.67
CA THR A 348 -12.18 4.32 26.41
C THR A 348 -12.77 4.58 25.02
N ARG A 349 -12.72 5.81 24.50
CA ARG A 349 -13.10 6.11 23.12
C ARG A 349 -12.23 5.40 22.09
N VAL A 350 -10.91 5.41 22.28
CA VAL A 350 -9.97 4.71 21.37
C VAL A 350 -10.20 3.21 21.40
N GLN A 351 -10.40 2.61 22.59
CA GLN A 351 -10.69 1.19 22.73
C GLN A 351 -12.01 0.81 22.04
N LEU A 352 -13.06 1.59 22.24
CA LEU A 352 -14.36 1.37 21.60
C LEU A 352 -14.28 1.54 20.08
N GLN A 353 -13.51 2.51 19.57
CA GLN A 353 -13.25 2.65 18.13
C GLN A 353 -12.62 1.39 17.55
N PHE A 354 -11.65 0.82 18.25
CA PHE A 354 -11.00 -0.42 17.83
C PHE A 354 -11.97 -1.61 17.85
N ASP A 355 -12.74 -1.77 18.90
CA ASP A 355 -13.69 -2.89 19.07
C ASP A 355 -14.83 -2.80 18.03
N ILE A 356 -15.42 -1.63 17.82
CA ILE A 356 -16.45 -1.40 16.80
C ILE A 356 -15.88 -1.59 15.38
N SER A 357 -14.67 -1.06 15.13
CA SER A 357 -13.97 -1.26 13.84
C SER A 357 -13.73 -2.74 13.54
N SER A 358 -13.47 -3.54 14.59
CA SER A 358 -13.23 -4.98 14.48
C SER A 358 -14.48 -5.78 14.11
N MET A 359 -15.70 -5.24 14.35
CA MET A 359 -16.95 -5.83 13.89
C MET A 359 -17.14 -5.75 12.38
N SER A 360 -16.52 -4.75 11.72
CA SER A 360 -16.59 -4.56 10.28
C SER A 360 -15.49 -5.35 9.55
N GLU A 361 -15.87 -6.46 8.97
CA GLU A 361 -14.94 -7.28 8.17
C GLU A 361 -14.54 -6.61 6.86
N MET A 362 -15.46 -5.83 6.26
CA MET A 362 -15.16 -5.09 5.04
C MET A 362 -14.08 -4.02 5.29
N ASN A 363 -14.07 -3.45 6.49
CA ASN A 363 -13.05 -2.49 6.89
C ASN A 363 -11.64 -3.10 6.95
N LYS A 364 -11.52 -4.42 7.15
CA LYS A 364 -10.24 -5.14 7.19
C LYS A 364 -9.67 -5.43 5.79
N ILE A 365 -10.54 -5.64 4.78
CA ILE A 365 -10.15 -6.04 3.43
C ILE A 365 -10.09 -4.88 2.43
N PHE A 366 -10.66 -3.72 2.78
CA PHE A 366 -10.74 -2.56 1.91
C PHE A 366 -10.12 -1.32 2.56
N SER A 367 -9.24 -0.62 1.85
CA SER A 367 -8.66 0.66 2.26
C SER A 367 -8.90 1.70 1.18
N ARG A 368 -9.41 2.86 1.57
CA ARG A 368 -9.54 4.02 0.70
C ARG A 368 -9.18 5.29 1.46
N THR A 369 -8.33 6.11 0.86
CA THR A 369 -7.97 7.44 1.34
C THR A 369 -8.21 8.45 0.23
N ARG A 370 -8.77 9.62 0.58
CA ARG A 370 -9.01 10.72 -0.36
C ARG A 370 -8.04 11.87 -0.07
N LYS A 371 -7.65 12.59 -1.12
CA LYS A 371 -6.77 13.76 -0.99
C LYS A 371 -7.28 14.77 0.04
N LYS A 372 -8.61 15.02 0.07
CA LYS A 372 -9.25 15.92 1.02
C LYS A 372 -9.16 15.52 2.49
N GLU A 373 -8.92 14.22 2.76
CA GLU A 373 -8.80 13.67 4.12
C GLU A 373 -7.40 13.85 4.70
N VAL A 374 -6.41 14.07 3.83
CA VAL A 374 -4.98 14.22 4.18
C VAL A 374 -4.47 15.65 4.01
N THR A 375 -5.35 16.64 3.99
CA THR A 375 -5.01 18.08 3.80
C THR A 375 -4.07 18.63 4.87
N GLN A 376 -4.05 18.06 6.08
CA GLN A 376 -3.11 18.44 7.14
C GLN A 376 -1.67 17.99 6.84
N ASP A 377 -1.52 16.93 6.06
CA ASP A 377 -0.23 16.35 5.68
C ASP A 377 0.27 16.83 4.31
N TRP A 378 -0.61 17.44 3.52
CA TRP A 378 -0.34 17.90 2.17
C TRP A 378 -1.30 19.04 1.76
N SER A 379 -0.75 20.17 1.35
CA SER A 379 -1.52 21.23 0.69
C SER A 379 -1.67 20.87 -0.78
N GLN A 380 -2.88 20.59 -1.23
CA GLN A 380 -3.16 20.37 -2.65
C GLN A 380 -2.94 21.68 -3.41
N ALA A 381 -2.16 21.61 -4.49
CA ALA A 381 -2.00 22.74 -5.39
C ALA A 381 -3.34 23.08 -6.06
N THR A 382 -3.61 24.36 -6.20
CA THR A 382 -4.77 24.83 -6.96
C THR A 382 -4.46 24.79 -8.44
N ARG A 383 -5.33 24.19 -9.25
CA ARG A 383 -5.22 24.19 -10.70
C ARG A 383 -5.70 25.53 -11.26
N GLU A 384 -4.86 26.20 -12.02
CA GLU A 384 -5.18 27.45 -12.70
C GLU A 384 -5.14 27.24 -14.22
N PRO A 385 -6.32 27.11 -14.89
CA PRO A 385 -6.40 26.90 -16.32
C PRO A 385 -6.30 28.22 -17.09
N HIS A 386 -5.41 28.24 -18.07
CA HIS A 386 -5.24 29.34 -19.03
C HIS A 386 -5.58 28.85 -20.42
N THR A 387 -6.72 29.28 -20.96
CA THR A 387 -7.17 28.91 -22.31
C THR A 387 -6.82 29.98 -23.30
N LEU A 388 -6.04 29.60 -24.30
CA LEU A 388 -5.53 30.49 -25.34
C LEU A 388 -6.10 30.04 -26.67
N ILE A 389 -7.06 30.83 -27.18
CA ILE A 389 -7.64 30.61 -28.51
C ILE A 389 -6.73 31.28 -29.54
N VAL A 390 -6.09 30.44 -30.35
CA VAL A 390 -5.09 30.89 -31.36
C VAL A 390 -5.73 31.02 -32.69
N GLU A 391 -5.61 32.19 -33.32
CA GLU A 391 -6.05 32.43 -34.70
C GLU A 391 -4.87 32.20 -35.63
N LEU A 392 -5.03 31.26 -36.57
CA LEU A 392 -4.01 30.93 -37.54
C LEU A 392 -3.75 32.11 -38.51
N TYR A 393 -2.50 32.30 -38.88
CA TYR A 393 -2.16 33.27 -39.96
C TYR A 393 -2.80 32.85 -41.28
N PRO A 394 -3.09 33.78 -42.23
CA PRO A 394 -3.72 33.43 -43.48
C PRO A 394 -3.01 32.33 -44.27
N GLU A 395 -1.68 32.30 -44.25
CA GLU A 395 -0.86 31.31 -44.91
C GLU A 395 -0.98 29.94 -44.22
N GLU A 396 -1.00 29.90 -42.86
CA GLU A 396 -1.21 28.68 -42.11
C GLU A 396 -2.62 28.11 -42.36
N ARG A 397 -3.63 28.99 -42.44
CA ARG A 397 -5.02 28.58 -42.66
C ARG A 397 -5.18 28.02 -44.05
N PHE A 398 -4.54 28.63 -45.06
CA PHE A 398 -4.55 28.10 -46.38
C PHE A 398 -3.96 26.68 -46.50
N GLU A 399 -2.79 26.46 -45.88
CA GLU A 399 -2.17 25.12 -45.87
C GLU A 399 -3.00 24.12 -45.03
N PHE A 400 -3.62 24.55 -43.95
CA PHE A 400 -4.52 23.75 -43.15
C PHE A 400 -5.72 23.24 -43.99
N ASP A 401 -6.41 24.13 -44.67
CA ASP A 401 -7.60 23.81 -45.45
C ASP A 401 -7.22 22.99 -46.69
N LYS A 402 -6.15 23.34 -47.41
CA LYS A 402 -5.63 22.63 -48.57
C LYS A 402 -5.35 21.13 -48.27
N VAL A 403 -4.64 20.82 -47.20
CA VAL A 403 -4.32 19.42 -46.84
C VAL A 403 -5.60 18.61 -46.61
N ILE A 404 -6.61 19.22 -46.05
CA ILE A 404 -7.90 18.58 -45.77
C ILE A 404 -8.68 18.38 -47.09
N GLU A 405 -8.76 19.40 -47.94
CA GLU A 405 -9.46 19.36 -49.23
C GLU A 405 -8.80 18.33 -50.18
N ASP A 406 -7.45 18.33 -50.28
CA ASP A 406 -6.69 17.37 -51.06
C ASP A 406 -6.99 15.93 -50.62
N TYR A 407 -7.03 15.68 -49.31
CA TYR A 407 -7.34 14.35 -48.78
C TYR A 407 -8.79 13.94 -49.06
N ILE A 408 -9.74 14.83 -48.91
CA ILE A 408 -11.14 14.56 -49.22
C ILE A 408 -11.29 14.23 -50.71
N TYR A 409 -10.66 15.03 -51.58
CA TYR A 409 -10.67 14.80 -53.05
C TYR A 409 -10.10 13.41 -53.40
N ASP A 410 -8.97 13.02 -52.79
CA ASP A 410 -8.30 11.74 -53.06
C ASP A 410 -9.09 10.50 -52.57
N LYS A 411 -9.89 10.63 -51.54
CA LYS A 411 -10.54 9.51 -50.85
C LYS A 411 -12.05 9.48 -50.97
N SER A 412 -12.67 10.52 -51.58
CA SER A 412 -14.09 10.52 -51.90
C SER A 412 -14.34 9.82 -53.22
N TYR A 413 -15.51 9.21 -53.33
CA TYR A 413 -16.04 8.65 -54.58
C TYR A 413 -17.52 8.99 -54.67
N THR A 414 -17.99 9.15 -55.92
CA THR A 414 -19.40 9.42 -56.21
C THR A 414 -20.16 8.10 -56.25
N ASP A 415 -21.18 7.95 -55.41
CA ASP A 415 -22.04 6.76 -55.42
C ASP A 415 -22.99 6.76 -56.63
N VAL A 416 -23.73 5.64 -56.84
CA VAL A 416 -24.68 5.43 -57.94
C VAL A 416 -25.80 6.49 -57.95
N SER A 417 -26.02 7.18 -56.84
CA SER A 417 -27.04 8.23 -56.66
C SER A 417 -26.51 9.64 -56.83
N GLY A 418 -25.22 9.79 -57.25
CA GLY A 418 -24.55 11.08 -57.44
C GLY A 418 -24.07 11.77 -56.17
N ASN A 419 -24.07 11.10 -55.01
CA ASN A 419 -23.62 11.66 -53.75
C ASN A 419 -22.13 11.32 -53.52
N GLU A 420 -21.33 12.31 -53.07
CA GLU A 420 -19.97 12.07 -52.62
C GLU A 420 -19.94 11.27 -51.33
N ARG A 421 -19.22 10.16 -51.33
CA ARG A 421 -19.06 9.29 -50.17
C ARG A 421 -17.61 8.92 -49.98
N MET A 422 -17.26 8.57 -48.75
CA MET A 422 -15.92 8.12 -48.34
C MET A 422 -15.99 6.71 -47.73
N THR A 423 -15.00 5.89 -48.00
CA THR A 423 -14.88 4.57 -47.39
C THR A 423 -14.63 4.71 -45.87
N GLN A 424 -14.94 3.67 -45.08
CA GLN A 424 -14.64 3.69 -43.63
C GLN A 424 -13.16 3.94 -43.33
N GLY A 425 -12.25 3.40 -44.16
CA GLY A 425 -10.81 3.64 -44.03
C GLY A 425 -10.44 5.08 -44.37
N GLY A 426 -11.09 5.67 -45.42
CA GLY A 426 -10.94 7.07 -45.77
C GLY A 426 -11.38 8.03 -44.67
N ALA A 427 -12.54 7.75 -44.06
CA ALA A 427 -13.06 8.54 -42.93
C ALA A 427 -12.13 8.52 -41.70
N LEU A 428 -11.62 7.34 -41.33
CA LEU A 428 -10.63 7.23 -40.23
C LEU A 428 -9.33 7.98 -40.55
N GLY A 429 -8.86 7.90 -41.79
CA GLY A 429 -7.70 8.65 -42.26
C GLY A 429 -7.91 10.16 -42.23
N LEU A 430 -9.12 10.65 -42.58
CA LEU A 430 -9.48 12.06 -42.47
C LEU A 430 -9.41 12.58 -41.01
N ILE A 431 -9.93 11.83 -40.07
CA ILE A 431 -9.84 12.16 -38.65
C ILE A 431 -8.37 12.30 -38.23
N GLN A 432 -7.56 11.33 -38.62
CA GLN A 432 -6.13 11.33 -38.30
C GLN A 432 -5.41 12.53 -38.89
N LYS A 433 -5.71 12.87 -40.17
CA LYS A 433 -5.15 14.03 -40.85
C LYS A 433 -5.55 15.34 -40.17
N LYS A 434 -6.86 15.53 -39.91
CA LYS A 434 -7.39 16.72 -39.23
C LYS A 434 -6.76 16.90 -37.85
N ARG A 435 -6.54 15.82 -37.10
CA ARG A 435 -5.86 15.87 -35.82
C ARG A 435 -4.39 16.27 -35.94
N GLN A 436 -3.67 15.69 -36.92
CA GLN A 436 -2.24 15.95 -37.11
C GLN A 436 -2.00 17.42 -37.49
N ILE A 437 -2.79 17.95 -38.44
CA ILE A 437 -2.62 19.32 -38.91
C ILE A 437 -3.10 20.34 -37.85
N ALA A 438 -4.12 20.00 -37.04
CA ALA A 438 -4.56 20.82 -35.92
C ALA A 438 -3.56 20.79 -34.73
N SER A 439 -2.74 19.77 -34.61
CA SER A 439 -1.63 19.77 -33.66
C SER A 439 -0.57 20.81 -34.05
N SER A 440 -0.06 20.73 -35.29
CA SER A 440 0.84 21.74 -35.87
C SER A 440 0.81 21.65 -37.39
N VAL A 441 0.49 22.74 -38.05
CA VAL A 441 0.45 22.80 -39.51
C VAL A 441 1.82 22.48 -40.10
N TYR A 442 2.82 23.21 -39.68
CA TYR A 442 4.19 23.01 -40.19
C TYR A 442 4.87 21.75 -39.67
N GLY A 443 4.53 21.29 -38.44
CA GLY A 443 4.98 20.00 -37.93
C GLY A 443 4.44 18.82 -38.75
N TYR A 444 3.22 18.93 -39.28
CA TYR A 444 2.63 17.97 -40.19
C TYR A 444 3.32 18.00 -41.56
N LEU A 445 3.45 19.18 -42.17
CA LEU A 445 4.07 19.35 -43.49
C LEU A 445 5.54 18.90 -43.49
N ASN A 446 6.29 19.22 -42.46
CA ASN A 446 7.69 18.80 -42.30
C ASN A 446 7.85 17.28 -42.17
N GLY A 447 6.84 16.58 -41.67
CA GLY A 447 6.83 15.12 -41.52
C GLY A 447 6.37 14.34 -42.74
N THR A 448 5.80 14.99 -43.75
CA THR A 448 5.25 14.37 -44.97
C THR A 448 6.10 14.57 -46.21
N GLN A 449 7.08 15.48 -46.17
CA GLN A 449 8.00 15.72 -47.30
C GLN A 449 9.20 14.75 -47.20
N ASP A 450 9.54 14.15 -48.38
CA ASP A 450 10.79 13.40 -48.55
C ASP A 450 12.00 14.31 -48.31
N LEU A 451 12.99 13.79 -47.64
CA LEU A 451 14.11 14.45 -46.94
C LEU A 451 15.04 15.34 -47.83
N ASN A 452 14.68 15.66 -49.07
CA ASN A 452 15.62 16.22 -50.03
C ASN A 452 15.37 17.64 -50.52
N ASP A 453 14.22 18.26 -50.27
CA ASP A 453 13.97 19.63 -50.75
C ASP A 453 13.35 20.56 -49.71
N ASP A 454 13.97 21.73 -49.50
CA ASP A 454 13.52 22.94 -48.81
C ASP A 454 13.14 22.83 -47.32
N LYS A 455 14.03 22.26 -46.49
CA LYS A 455 13.90 22.33 -45.02
C LYS A 455 13.92 23.75 -44.43
N ASP A 456 14.45 24.73 -45.13
CA ASP A 456 14.61 26.08 -44.58
C ASP A 456 13.30 26.90 -44.54
N ASN A 457 12.30 26.62 -45.41
CA ASN A 457 11.12 27.43 -45.49
C ASN A 457 10.13 27.30 -44.30
N PHE A 458 9.99 26.13 -43.72
CA PHE A 458 9.06 25.93 -42.57
C PHE A 458 9.62 26.32 -41.22
N GLU A 459 10.92 26.29 -41.07
CA GLU A 459 11.59 26.64 -39.81
C GLU A 459 11.59 28.13 -39.52
N SER A 460 11.41 28.96 -40.51
CA SER A 460 11.28 30.42 -40.42
C SER A 460 9.84 30.92 -40.66
N ALA A 461 8.89 30.01 -40.90
CA ALA A 461 7.50 30.36 -41.14
C ALA A 461 6.83 31.00 -39.93
N LYS A 462 5.90 31.91 -40.18
CA LYS A 462 5.04 32.47 -39.08
C LYS A 462 4.08 31.37 -38.63
N ASP A 463 4.20 30.95 -37.35
CA ASP A 463 3.40 29.93 -36.73
C ASP A 463 2.74 30.49 -35.47
N ALA A 464 1.43 30.67 -35.54
CA ALA A 464 0.66 31.33 -34.50
C ALA A 464 0.71 30.55 -33.17
N LYS A 465 0.61 29.21 -33.19
CA LYS A 465 0.71 28.39 -31.99
C LYS A 465 2.12 28.40 -31.40
N PHE A 466 3.15 28.38 -32.23
CA PHE A 466 4.52 28.46 -31.75
C PHE A 466 4.84 29.82 -31.11
N GLU A 467 4.34 30.90 -31.66
CA GLU A 467 4.52 32.23 -31.08
C GLU A 467 3.83 32.34 -29.74
N GLU A 468 2.65 31.75 -29.58
CA GLU A 468 1.97 31.70 -28.28
C GLU A 468 2.72 30.81 -27.28
N LEU A 469 3.30 29.69 -27.72
CA LEU A 469 4.18 28.88 -26.86
C LEU A 469 5.39 29.70 -26.39
N LEU A 470 5.99 30.51 -27.23
CA LEU A 470 7.11 31.38 -26.82
C LEU A 470 6.69 32.46 -25.79
N ARG A 471 5.44 32.94 -25.83
CA ARG A 471 4.90 33.84 -24.80
C ARG A 471 4.77 33.14 -23.46
N ILE A 472 4.21 31.92 -23.48
CA ILE A 472 4.07 31.09 -22.27
C ILE A 472 5.46 30.78 -21.67
N ILE A 473 6.44 30.41 -22.48
CA ILE A 473 7.80 30.14 -21.99
C ILE A 473 8.37 31.38 -21.30
N LYS A 474 8.23 32.57 -21.89
CA LYS A 474 8.68 33.83 -21.27
C LYS A 474 7.94 34.17 -19.98
N GLU A 475 6.67 33.80 -19.86
CA GLU A 475 5.88 33.98 -18.64
C GLU A 475 6.38 33.04 -17.56
N VAL A 476 6.55 31.73 -17.86
CA VAL A 476 7.04 30.70 -16.93
C VAL A 476 8.50 30.97 -16.50
N GLU A 477 9.33 31.58 -17.33
CA GLU A 477 10.69 32.01 -16.94
C GLU A 477 10.71 33.00 -15.77
N ARG A 478 9.60 33.70 -15.52
CA ARG A 478 9.46 34.64 -14.40
C ARG A 478 8.98 33.95 -13.12
N THR A 479 8.53 32.71 -13.20
CA THR A 479 8.13 31.92 -12.03
C THR A 479 9.36 31.39 -11.29
N GLU A 480 9.15 30.88 -10.07
CA GLU A 480 10.23 30.36 -9.23
C GLU A 480 10.87 29.10 -9.83
N LYS A 481 10.05 28.19 -10.35
CA LYS A 481 10.52 26.87 -10.87
C LYS A 481 11.16 26.96 -12.26
N LYS A 482 10.75 27.91 -13.10
CA LYS A 482 11.28 28.17 -14.45
C LYS A 482 11.32 26.96 -15.39
N LYS A 483 10.46 25.95 -15.16
CA LYS A 483 10.37 24.70 -15.89
C LYS A 483 8.98 24.55 -16.49
N LEU A 484 8.91 24.12 -17.77
CA LEU A 484 7.67 23.94 -18.50
C LEU A 484 7.62 22.59 -19.17
N ILE A 485 6.49 21.88 -19.04
CA ILE A 485 6.21 20.64 -19.77
C ILE A 485 5.24 20.95 -20.90
N VAL A 486 5.58 20.55 -22.13
CA VAL A 486 4.73 20.70 -23.31
C VAL A 486 4.32 19.32 -23.80
N PHE A 487 3.04 19.04 -23.77
CA PHE A 487 2.46 17.81 -24.30
C PHE A 487 1.94 17.99 -25.72
N ALA A 488 2.32 17.08 -26.61
CA ALA A 488 1.73 16.94 -27.93
C ALA A 488 1.52 15.46 -28.30
N LEU A 489 0.43 15.19 -29.04
CA LEU A 489 0.05 13.84 -29.46
C LEU A 489 0.99 13.23 -30.49
N PHE A 490 1.52 14.05 -31.38
CA PHE A 490 2.25 13.58 -32.56
C PHE A 490 3.77 13.81 -32.45
N LYS A 491 4.55 12.80 -32.79
CA LYS A 491 6.02 12.86 -32.78
C LYS A 491 6.57 13.95 -33.68
N ASN A 492 5.94 14.14 -34.87
CA ASN A 492 6.38 15.15 -35.82
C ASN A 492 6.23 16.56 -35.24
N THR A 493 5.12 16.84 -34.51
CA THR A 493 4.94 18.09 -33.78
C THR A 493 6.05 18.31 -32.76
N LEU A 494 6.37 17.27 -31.94
CA LEU A 494 7.44 17.36 -30.93
C LEU A 494 8.81 17.60 -31.55
N LYS A 495 9.13 16.90 -32.65
CA LYS A 495 10.39 17.11 -33.41
C LYS A 495 10.49 18.51 -33.98
N TYR A 496 9.39 19.00 -34.58
CA TYR A 496 9.30 20.35 -35.11
C TYR A 496 9.50 21.41 -34.04
N LEU A 497 8.81 21.29 -32.90
CA LEU A 497 8.97 22.19 -31.75
C LEU A 497 10.39 22.20 -31.21
N ASN A 498 11.01 21.01 -31.07
CA ASN A 498 12.38 20.87 -30.64
C ASN A 498 13.38 21.64 -31.57
N LEU A 499 13.21 21.51 -32.86
CA LEU A 499 14.04 22.24 -33.85
C LEU A 499 13.83 23.75 -33.72
N ARG A 500 12.59 24.20 -33.68
CA ARG A 500 12.23 25.63 -33.60
C ARG A 500 12.73 26.28 -32.29
N LEU A 501 12.54 25.62 -31.15
CA LEU A 501 12.97 26.13 -29.85
C LEU A 501 14.50 26.23 -29.78
N LYS A 502 15.24 25.22 -30.26
CA LYS A 502 16.71 25.27 -30.34
C LYS A 502 17.21 26.42 -31.22
N LYS A 503 16.54 26.72 -32.32
CA LYS A 503 16.92 27.86 -33.20
C LYS A 503 16.76 29.21 -32.47
N VAL A 504 15.77 29.39 -31.62
CA VAL A 504 15.61 30.60 -30.81
C VAL A 504 16.41 30.60 -29.52
N GLY A 505 17.32 29.61 -29.36
CA GLY A 505 18.25 29.52 -28.22
C GLY A 505 17.67 28.87 -26.93
N ILE A 506 16.50 28.24 -27.02
CA ILE A 506 15.87 27.57 -25.87
C ILE A 506 16.28 26.09 -25.87
N GLN A 507 16.97 25.68 -24.82
CA GLN A 507 17.34 24.26 -24.63
C GLN A 507 16.15 23.43 -24.19
N THR A 508 16.01 22.24 -24.79
CA THR A 508 14.87 21.33 -24.57
C THR A 508 15.32 19.91 -24.27
N ALA A 509 14.56 19.22 -23.42
CA ALA A 509 14.56 17.77 -23.34
C ALA A 509 13.38 17.21 -24.16
N LEU A 510 13.53 16.01 -24.73
CA LEU A 510 12.53 15.41 -25.62
C LEU A 510 12.26 13.96 -25.21
N ILE A 511 10.97 13.62 -25.00
CA ILE A 511 10.53 12.27 -24.60
C ILE A 511 9.38 11.82 -25.51
N HIS A 512 9.57 10.70 -26.17
CA HIS A 512 8.53 10.01 -26.97
C HIS A 512 8.75 8.49 -26.96
N GLY A 513 7.84 7.74 -27.56
CA GLY A 513 7.84 6.27 -27.51
C GLY A 513 9.11 5.56 -28.00
N ASP A 514 9.94 6.21 -28.84
CA ASP A 514 11.17 5.62 -29.42
C ASP A 514 12.43 5.92 -28.57
N ILE A 515 12.29 6.65 -27.46
CA ILE A 515 13.41 6.94 -26.57
C ILE A 515 13.49 5.86 -25.49
N ASP A 516 14.59 5.14 -25.47
CA ASP A 516 14.81 4.01 -24.56
C ASP A 516 15.07 4.48 -23.11
N ASP A 517 15.92 5.49 -22.91
CA ASP A 517 16.27 6.00 -21.58
C ASP A 517 15.54 7.31 -21.24
N ARG A 518 14.25 7.19 -20.94
CA ARG A 518 13.38 8.32 -20.60
C ARG A 518 13.70 8.90 -19.22
N VAL A 519 14.16 8.06 -18.31
CA VAL A 519 14.47 8.45 -16.92
C VAL A 519 15.66 9.41 -16.92
N SER A 520 16.71 9.12 -17.71
CA SER A 520 17.87 10.00 -17.85
C SER A 520 17.49 11.36 -18.45
N GLU A 521 16.59 11.40 -19.44
CA GLU A 521 16.12 12.67 -20.03
C GLU A 521 15.32 13.53 -19.02
N ILE A 522 14.52 12.91 -18.16
CA ILE A 522 13.83 13.63 -17.07
C ILE A 522 14.81 14.14 -16.02
N GLU A 523 15.80 13.34 -15.64
CA GLU A 523 16.78 13.75 -14.65
C GLU A 523 17.65 14.90 -15.17
N LYS A 524 18.02 14.90 -16.45
CA LYS A 524 18.64 16.04 -17.12
C LYS A 524 17.74 17.27 -17.05
N PHE A 525 16.47 17.14 -17.46
CA PHE A 525 15.53 18.26 -17.38
C PHE A 525 15.37 18.78 -15.96
N LYS A 526 15.38 17.92 -14.95
CA LYS A 526 15.26 18.30 -13.56
C LYS A 526 16.50 19.02 -13.02
N THR A 527 17.70 18.53 -13.33
CA THR A 527 18.96 18.97 -12.72
C THR A 527 19.67 20.07 -13.51
N ASP A 528 19.50 20.13 -14.83
CA ASP A 528 20.13 21.11 -15.69
C ASP A 528 19.26 22.38 -15.78
N ASN A 529 19.75 23.49 -15.26
CA ASN A 529 19.04 24.79 -15.26
C ASN A 529 18.95 25.42 -16.66
N ASP A 530 19.75 25.02 -17.61
CA ASP A 530 19.69 25.54 -18.97
C ASP A 530 18.57 24.90 -19.78
N ILE A 531 18.14 23.67 -19.44
CA ILE A 531 17.01 23.01 -20.04
C ILE A 531 15.71 23.46 -19.36
N LYS A 532 14.95 24.34 -20.03
CA LYS A 532 13.74 24.95 -19.49
C LYS A 532 12.46 24.28 -19.92
N VAL A 533 12.47 23.58 -21.05
CA VAL A 533 11.27 22.98 -21.65
C VAL A 533 11.47 21.47 -21.85
N LEU A 534 10.50 20.69 -21.36
CA LEU A 534 10.36 19.28 -21.67
C LEU A 534 9.26 19.07 -22.71
N LEU A 535 9.62 18.58 -23.88
CA LEU A 535 8.67 18.17 -24.93
C LEU A 535 8.33 16.70 -24.73
N SER A 536 7.06 16.37 -24.52
CA SER A 536 6.65 15.01 -24.21
C SER A 536 5.45 14.53 -25.01
N SER A 537 5.50 13.28 -25.48
CA SER A 537 4.32 12.56 -25.90
C SER A 537 3.64 11.88 -24.70
N GLU A 538 2.37 11.54 -24.89
CA GLU A 538 1.58 10.81 -23.88
C GLU A 538 2.23 9.50 -23.45
N VAL A 539 2.59 8.66 -24.42
CA VAL A 539 3.28 7.38 -24.19
C VAL A 539 4.66 7.57 -23.57
N GLY A 540 5.36 8.66 -23.92
CA GLY A 540 6.69 8.97 -23.39
C GLY A 540 6.70 9.26 -21.89
N SER A 541 5.65 9.92 -21.38
CA SER A 541 5.55 10.35 -19.98
C SER A 541 4.81 9.38 -19.06
N GLU A 542 4.26 8.30 -19.60
CA GLU A 542 3.47 7.34 -18.81
C GLU A 542 4.29 6.76 -17.66
N GLY A 543 3.76 6.86 -16.44
CA GLY A 543 4.42 6.34 -15.23
C GLY A 543 5.49 7.24 -14.60
N LEU A 544 5.85 8.37 -15.22
CA LEU A 544 6.92 9.27 -14.74
C LEU A 544 6.37 10.41 -13.88
N ASP A 545 7.11 10.81 -12.85
CA ASP A 545 6.75 11.84 -11.87
C ASP A 545 7.47 13.15 -12.18
N MET A 546 6.71 14.26 -12.28
CA MET A 546 7.23 15.57 -12.69
C MET A 546 6.76 16.70 -11.77
N GLN A 547 6.50 16.42 -10.48
CA GLN A 547 6.01 17.39 -9.49
C GLN A 547 7.02 18.50 -9.14
N PHE A 548 8.24 18.40 -9.62
CA PHE A 548 9.22 19.49 -9.53
C PHE A 548 8.91 20.64 -10.49
N CYS A 549 7.93 20.46 -11.39
CA CYS A 549 7.45 21.45 -12.34
C CYS A 549 6.02 21.88 -11.98
N ASP A 550 5.69 23.14 -12.15
CA ASP A 550 4.38 23.73 -11.81
C ASP A 550 3.61 24.31 -13.01
N ALA A 551 4.14 24.15 -14.21
CA ALA A 551 3.53 24.63 -15.45
C ALA A 551 3.48 23.53 -16.53
N LEU A 552 2.34 23.44 -17.21
CA LEU A 552 2.06 22.47 -18.24
C LEU A 552 1.35 23.14 -19.43
N VAL A 553 1.76 22.82 -20.64
CA VAL A 553 1.07 23.21 -21.89
C VAL A 553 0.49 21.98 -22.55
N ASN A 554 -0.80 21.96 -22.81
CA ASN A 554 -1.45 21.11 -23.80
C ASN A 554 -1.34 21.80 -25.16
N TYR A 555 -0.31 21.47 -25.95
CA TYR A 555 -0.11 22.04 -27.28
C TYR A 555 -1.19 21.58 -28.28
N ASP A 556 -1.72 20.39 -28.04
CA ASP A 556 -2.94 19.85 -28.59
C ASP A 556 -3.78 19.19 -27.51
N LEU A 557 -5.10 19.24 -27.62
CA LEU A 557 -6.03 18.67 -26.68
C LEU A 557 -6.51 17.29 -27.15
N PRO A 558 -6.30 16.25 -26.34
CA PRO A 558 -6.90 14.95 -26.62
C PRO A 558 -8.41 14.97 -26.40
N TRP A 559 -9.13 14.22 -27.20
CA TRP A 559 -10.59 14.05 -27.07
C TRP A 559 -11.00 13.32 -25.79
N ASN A 560 -10.17 12.36 -25.38
CA ASN A 560 -10.43 11.61 -24.18
C ASN A 560 -10.05 12.44 -22.96
N PRO A 561 -11.02 12.85 -22.14
CA PRO A 561 -10.74 13.65 -20.95
C PRO A 561 -9.84 12.94 -19.94
N MET A 562 -9.80 11.61 -19.96
CA MET A 562 -8.89 10.82 -19.10
C MET A 562 -7.42 11.11 -19.41
N VAL A 563 -7.08 11.30 -20.68
CA VAL A 563 -5.72 11.65 -21.11
C VAL A 563 -5.30 13.01 -20.58
N VAL A 564 -6.24 13.97 -20.59
CA VAL A 564 -6.00 15.31 -20.02
C VAL A 564 -5.73 15.22 -18.53
N GLU A 565 -6.54 14.47 -17.79
CA GLU A 565 -6.36 14.26 -16.35
C GLU A 565 -5.02 13.56 -16.05
N GLN A 566 -4.64 12.57 -16.86
CA GLN A 566 -3.35 11.90 -16.74
C GLN A 566 -2.16 12.83 -16.98
N ARG A 567 -2.23 13.75 -17.96
CA ARG A 567 -1.21 14.77 -18.19
C ARG A 567 -1.08 15.71 -16.99
N ILE A 568 -2.19 16.26 -16.50
CA ILE A 568 -2.21 17.13 -15.33
C ILE A 568 -1.69 16.41 -14.09
N GLY A 569 -2.08 15.15 -13.89
CA GLY A 569 -1.63 14.31 -12.81
C GLY A 569 -0.12 13.99 -12.78
N ARG A 570 0.67 14.40 -13.81
CA ARG A 570 2.14 14.33 -13.79
C ARG A 570 2.75 15.41 -12.90
N ILE A 571 2.11 16.58 -12.82
CA ILE A 571 2.58 17.72 -12.02
C ILE A 571 1.70 17.97 -10.79
N ASP A 572 0.38 17.78 -10.87
CA ASP A 572 -0.55 17.87 -9.73
C ASP A 572 -0.55 16.55 -8.94
N ARG A 573 0.50 16.36 -8.16
CA ARG A 573 0.76 15.11 -7.43
C ARG A 573 1.32 15.39 -6.05
N PHE A 574 1.28 14.36 -5.19
CA PHE A 574 1.95 14.39 -3.90
C PHE A 574 3.42 14.79 -4.04
N GLY A 575 3.86 15.76 -3.24
CA GLY A 575 5.20 16.35 -3.33
C GLY A 575 5.29 17.58 -4.24
N GLN A 576 4.16 18.06 -4.81
CA GLN A 576 4.11 19.37 -5.44
C GLN A 576 4.28 20.47 -4.38
N GLU A 577 5.36 21.23 -4.51
CA GLU A 577 5.70 22.31 -3.57
C GLU A 577 5.03 23.64 -3.92
N SER A 578 4.69 23.84 -5.19
CA SER A 578 4.04 25.05 -5.66
C SER A 578 2.56 25.06 -5.25
N PRO A 579 2.04 26.15 -4.68
CA PRO A 579 0.63 26.25 -4.29
C PRO A 579 -0.32 26.32 -5.48
N ILE A 580 0.20 26.66 -6.66
CA ILE A 580 -0.55 26.80 -7.91
C ILE A 580 0.14 25.97 -8.99
N VAL A 581 -0.68 25.25 -9.77
CA VAL A 581 -0.27 24.53 -10.97
C VAL A 581 -0.94 25.17 -12.18
N ASN A 582 -0.14 25.75 -13.06
CA ASN A 582 -0.60 26.45 -14.26
C ASN A 582 -0.80 25.49 -15.44
N ILE A 583 -1.99 25.49 -16.03
CA ILE A 583 -2.37 24.59 -17.13
C ILE A 583 -2.75 25.43 -18.34
N TYR A 584 -1.87 25.50 -19.33
CA TYR A 584 -2.10 26.24 -20.56
C TYR A 584 -2.67 25.31 -21.62
N ASN A 585 -3.80 25.71 -22.24
CA ASN A 585 -4.44 24.96 -23.31
C ASN A 585 -4.43 25.79 -24.60
N LEU A 586 -3.72 25.32 -25.64
CA LEU A 586 -3.65 25.98 -26.93
C LEU A 586 -4.71 25.40 -27.87
N ILE A 587 -5.64 26.22 -28.31
CA ILE A 587 -6.80 25.83 -29.12
C ILE A 587 -6.84 26.68 -30.39
N ILE A 588 -6.99 26.04 -31.55
CA ILE A 588 -7.16 26.75 -32.79
C ILE A 588 -8.60 27.26 -32.89
N LYS A 589 -8.75 28.55 -33.18
CA LYS A 589 -10.04 29.23 -33.42
C LYS A 589 -10.81 28.58 -34.57
N ASP A 590 -12.13 28.51 -34.45
CA ASP A 590 -13.04 27.91 -35.46
C ASP A 590 -12.70 26.43 -35.76
N SER A 591 -12.13 25.73 -34.80
CA SER A 591 -11.84 24.29 -34.89
C SER A 591 -12.79 23.47 -34.04
N ILE A 592 -12.90 22.18 -34.38
CA ILE A 592 -13.65 21.21 -33.54
C ILE A 592 -13.09 21.13 -32.12
N GLN A 593 -11.79 21.41 -31.92
CA GLN A 593 -11.17 21.45 -30.60
C GLN A 593 -11.74 22.57 -29.73
N GLU A 594 -12.05 23.73 -30.31
CA GLU A 594 -12.70 24.84 -29.59
C GLU A 594 -14.10 24.49 -29.13
N ASP A 595 -14.92 23.88 -29.99
CA ASP A 595 -16.27 23.44 -29.63
C ASP A 595 -16.25 22.43 -28.47
N ILE A 596 -15.31 21.49 -28.50
CA ILE A 596 -15.18 20.47 -27.47
C ILE A 596 -14.68 21.05 -26.14
N TYR A 597 -13.67 21.91 -26.22
CA TYR A 597 -13.14 22.54 -25.02
C TYR A 597 -14.22 23.36 -24.30
N THR A 598 -14.83 24.29 -25.03
CA THR A 598 -15.78 25.27 -24.45
C THR A 598 -17.06 24.61 -23.94
N ARG A 599 -17.55 23.59 -24.65
CA ARG A 599 -18.84 22.95 -24.32
C ARG A 599 -18.73 21.71 -23.44
N LEU A 600 -17.58 21.04 -23.42
CA LEU A 600 -17.43 19.76 -22.75
C LEU A 600 -16.36 19.82 -21.66
N LEU A 601 -15.08 19.95 -22.01
CA LEU A 601 -13.98 19.75 -21.07
C LEU A 601 -13.96 20.80 -19.94
N ASP A 602 -14.26 22.06 -20.24
CA ASP A 602 -14.30 23.11 -19.21
C ASP A 602 -15.53 22.93 -18.28
N ARG A 603 -16.69 22.54 -18.84
CA ARG A 603 -17.93 22.35 -18.06
C ARG A 603 -17.90 21.13 -17.16
N ILE A 604 -17.25 20.04 -17.55
CA ILE A 604 -17.01 18.91 -16.63
C ILE A 604 -15.97 19.25 -15.53
N GLY A 605 -15.28 20.38 -15.65
CA GLY A 605 -14.40 20.92 -14.62
C GLY A 605 -13.02 20.25 -14.51
N ILE A 606 -12.57 19.55 -15.57
CA ILE A 606 -11.33 18.75 -15.55
C ILE A 606 -10.07 19.59 -15.28
N PHE A 607 -10.07 20.84 -15.73
CA PHE A 607 -8.92 21.74 -15.57
C PHE A 607 -8.89 22.44 -14.20
N ARG A 608 -10.01 22.51 -13.48
CA ARG A 608 -10.13 23.21 -12.18
C ARG A 608 -9.96 22.30 -10.98
N GLY A 609 -10.17 21.03 -11.15
CA GLY A 609 -10.06 20.06 -10.07
C GLY A 609 -9.82 18.65 -10.59
N SER A 610 -9.26 17.78 -9.75
CA SER A 610 -9.14 16.37 -10.08
C SER A 610 -10.53 15.73 -10.11
N ILE A 611 -10.85 15.05 -11.19
CA ILE A 611 -12.06 14.23 -11.31
C ILE A 611 -11.63 12.81 -10.89
N GLY A 612 -11.74 12.51 -9.61
CA GLY A 612 -11.22 11.27 -9.02
C GLY A 612 -11.66 9.97 -9.70
N ASP A 613 -12.87 9.93 -10.25
CA ASP A 613 -13.48 8.73 -10.83
C ASP A 613 -13.83 8.89 -12.33
N LEU A 614 -13.05 9.71 -13.07
CA LEU A 614 -13.33 10.01 -14.48
C LEU A 614 -13.35 8.77 -15.38
N GLU A 615 -12.46 7.81 -15.15
CA GLU A 615 -12.42 6.55 -15.90
C GLU A 615 -13.71 5.75 -15.68
N ALA A 616 -14.22 5.74 -14.46
CA ALA A 616 -15.49 5.12 -14.10
C ALA A 616 -16.68 5.74 -14.84
N ILE A 617 -16.70 7.07 -14.90
CA ILE A 617 -17.72 7.81 -15.64
C ILE A 617 -17.72 7.42 -17.12
N LEU A 618 -16.56 7.33 -17.71
CA LEU A 618 -16.40 7.05 -19.15
C LEU A 618 -16.73 5.60 -19.53
N ASP A 619 -16.45 4.65 -18.66
CA ASP A 619 -16.66 3.22 -18.92
C ASP A 619 -18.05 2.70 -18.50
N LYS A 620 -18.93 3.57 -17.96
CA LYS A 620 -20.28 3.19 -17.60
C LYS A 620 -21.08 2.74 -18.79
N ASP A 621 -21.68 1.55 -18.69
CA ASP A 621 -22.62 1.03 -19.68
C ASP A 621 -23.89 1.91 -19.70
N LEU A 622 -24.27 2.37 -20.89
CA LEU A 622 -25.48 3.17 -21.11
C LEU A 622 -26.69 2.23 -21.21
N ASP A 623 -27.76 2.55 -20.49
CA ASP A 623 -29.00 1.78 -20.53
C ASP A 623 -29.52 1.69 -21.98
N LYS A 624 -29.92 0.48 -22.41
CA LYS A 624 -30.41 0.17 -23.78
C LYS A 624 -31.64 0.97 -24.24
N LYS A 625 -32.20 1.83 -23.39
CA LYS A 625 -33.35 2.68 -23.69
C LYS A 625 -33.04 3.91 -24.52
N GLY A 626 -31.80 4.28 -24.71
CA GLY A 626 -31.38 5.34 -25.63
C GLY A 626 -30.83 4.75 -26.93
N ASN A 627 -31.44 5.08 -28.03
CA ASN A 627 -31.20 4.63 -29.42
C ASN A 627 -29.81 4.99 -30.01
N ILE A 628 -28.71 4.93 -29.25
CA ILE A 628 -27.41 5.52 -29.64
C ILE A 628 -26.45 4.46 -30.22
N GLY A 629 -26.72 3.16 -30.08
CA GLY A 629 -25.91 2.09 -30.66
C GLY A 629 -24.47 1.98 -30.09
N VAL A 630 -24.18 2.68 -28.97
CA VAL A 630 -22.91 2.69 -28.26
C VAL A 630 -23.09 2.05 -26.88
N ARG A 631 -22.05 1.37 -26.42
CA ARG A 631 -22.08 0.59 -25.18
C ARG A 631 -21.88 1.47 -23.92
N ASN A 632 -20.98 2.45 -24.00
CA ASN A 632 -20.62 3.31 -22.87
C ASN A 632 -20.27 4.74 -23.30
N ILE A 633 -20.07 5.62 -22.33
CA ILE A 633 -19.75 7.03 -22.59
C ILE A 633 -18.43 7.16 -23.38
N ARG A 634 -17.41 6.33 -23.13
CA ARG A 634 -16.14 6.33 -23.87
C ARG A 634 -16.35 6.01 -25.36
N GLU A 635 -17.15 4.99 -25.65
CA GLU A 635 -17.52 4.67 -27.05
C GLU A 635 -18.33 5.80 -27.68
N TRP A 636 -19.19 6.45 -26.88
CA TRP A 636 -19.96 7.60 -27.34
C TRP A 636 -19.06 8.78 -27.70
N PHE A 637 -18.04 9.08 -26.87
CA PHE A 637 -17.02 10.07 -27.23
C PHE A 637 -16.34 9.74 -28.56
N THR A 638 -15.95 8.48 -28.77
CA THR A 638 -15.29 8.03 -30.00
C THR A 638 -16.24 8.11 -31.21
N ALA A 639 -17.49 7.74 -31.04
CA ALA A 639 -18.52 7.82 -32.08
C ALA A 639 -18.84 9.28 -32.45
N LEU A 640 -18.99 10.15 -31.45
CA LEU A 640 -19.20 11.57 -31.62
C LEU A 640 -18.05 12.23 -32.38
N GLU A 641 -16.82 11.91 -31.98
CA GLU A 641 -15.63 12.39 -32.71
C GLU A 641 -15.68 12.04 -34.17
N LYS A 642 -15.93 10.76 -34.48
CA LYS A 642 -16.06 10.30 -35.88
C LYS A 642 -17.14 11.08 -36.61
N GLU A 643 -18.28 11.30 -36.00
CA GLU A 643 -19.39 12.03 -36.62
C GLU A 643 -19.06 13.52 -36.86
N LEU A 644 -18.46 14.20 -35.89
CA LEU A 644 -18.07 15.61 -35.97
C LEU A 644 -17.00 15.87 -37.05
N TYR A 645 -16.10 14.90 -37.28
CA TYR A 645 -15.05 15.04 -38.30
C TYR A 645 -15.47 14.61 -39.72
N CYS A 646 -16.43 13.65 -39.83
CA CYS A 646 -16.75 13.02 -41.14
C CYS A 646 -18.11 13.39 -41.70
N THR A 647 -18.97 14.10 -40.96
CA THR A 647 -20.32 14.46 -41.36
C THR A 647 -20.49 15.97 -41.44
N GLU A 648 -21.12 16.47 -42.49
CA GLU A 648 -21.50 17.87 -42.54
C GLU A 648 -22.69 18.15 -41.61
N LEU A 649 -22.37 18.56 -40.38
CA LEU A 649 -23.34 18.96 -39.37
C LEU A 649 -23.43 20.49 -39.29
N THR A 650 -24.61 21.02 -39.10
CA THR A 650 -24.81 22.44 -38.77
C THR A 650 -24.20 22.77 -37.42
N LYS A 651 -23.85 24.03 -37.15
CA LYS A 651 -23.34 24.47 -35.84
C LYS A 651 -24.26 24.07 -34.70
N GLN A 652 -25.60 24.12 -34.91
CA GLN A 652 -26.57 23.73 -33.89
C GLN A 652 -26.57 22.22 -33.65
N GLN A 653 -26.53 21.39 -34.69
CA GLN A 653 -26.49 19.93 -34.55
C GLN A 653 -25.22 19.46 -33.83
N LYS A 654 -24.07 20.09 -34.10
CA LYS A 654 -22.82 19.83 -33.39
C LYS A 654 -22.99 20.16 -31.91
N ALA A 655 -23.54 21.34 -31.61
CA ALA A 655 -23.78 21.78 -30.25
C ALA A 655 -24.69 20.83 -29.48
N ASP A 656 -25.85 20.46 -30.05
CA ASP A 656 -26.81 19.57 -29.39
C ASP A 656 -26.22 18.19 -29.06
N LYS A 657 -25.37 17.64 -29.91
CA LYS A 657 -24.70 16.35 -29.69
C LYS A 657 -23.62 16.42 -28.61
N ILE A 658 -22.83 17.50 -28.56
CA ILE A 658 -21.83 17.73 -27.52
C ILE A 658 -22.52 17.95 -26.16
N ASP A 659 -23.59 18.75 -26.12
CA ASP A 659 -24.36 19.03 -24.91
C ASP A 659 -25.08 17.75 -24.37
N ALA A 660 -25.42 16.80 -25.26
CA ALA A 660 -25.99 15.52 -24.84
C ALA A 660 -24.99 14.65 -24.07
N ILE A 661 -23.74 14.54 -24.56
CA ILE A 661 -22.70 13.75 -23.89
C ILE A 661 -22.20 14.44 -22.61
N GLU A 662 -22.17 15.79 -22.61
CA GLU A 662 -21.87 16.58 -21.41
C GLU A 662 -22.86 16.27 -20.29
N ARG A 663 -24.18 16.38 -20.58
CA ARG A 663 -25.23 16.08 -19.60
C ARG A 663 -25.14 14.67 -19.07
N ALA A 664 -24.89 13.68 -19.94
CA ALA A 664 -24.70 12.29 -19.50
C ALA A 664 -23.47 12.16 -18.58
N THR A 665 -22.36 12.79 -18.93
CA THR A 665 -21.11 12.76 -18.12
C THR A 665 -21.30 13.43 -16.75
N ILE A 666 -21.96 14.59 -16.70
CA ILE A 666 -22.23 15.31 -15.44
C ILE A 666 -23.20 14.53 -14.56
N THR A 667 -24.25 13.96 -15.14
CA THR A 667 -25.24 13.15 -14.40
C THR A 667 -24.56 11.94 -13.80
N GLU A 668 -23.71 11.26 -14.56
CA GLU A 668 -23.03 10.08 -14.07
C GLU A 668 -21.96 10.44 -13.00
N LYS A 669 -21.26 11.57 -13.16
CA LYS A 669 -20.39 12.12 -12.12
C LYS A 669 -21.14 12.30 -10.79
N LYS A 670 -22.33 12.91 -10.85
CA LYS A 670 -23.18 13.10 -9.65
C LYS A 670 -23.61 11.78 -9.02
N ASN A 671 -24.06 10.82 -9.85
CA ASN A 671 -24.44 9.49 -9.38
C ASN A 671 -23.27 8.77 -8.69
N LEU A 672 -22.08 8.81 -9.29
CA LEU A 672 -20.86 8.21 -8.71
C LEU A 672 -20.42 8.93 -7.43
N ASP A 673 -20.53 10.25 -7.38
CA ASP A 673 -20.23 11.00 -6.15
C ASP A 673 -21.17 10.61 -5.02
N ASP A 674 -22.46 10.39 -5.29
CA ASP A 674 -23.45 9.99 -4.29
C ASP A 674 -23.23 8.52 -3.84
N ILE A 675 -22.99 7.60 -4.76
CA ILE A 675 -22.59 6.22 -4.46
C ILE A 675 -21.28 6.19 -3.67
N SER A 676 -20.30 6.95 -4.12
CA SER A 676 -18.99 7.04 -3.46
C SER A 676 -19.07 7.61 -2.05
N LYS A 677 -19.93 8.61 -1.80
CA LYS A 677 -20.20 9.11 -0.45
C LYS A 677 -20.90 8.05 0.41
N GLY A 678 -21.93 7.39 -0.13
CA GLY A 678 -22.63 6.30 0.55
C GLY A 678 -21.70 5.18 0.96
N LEU A 679 -20.91 4.67 0.02
CA LEU A 679 -19.92 3.61 0.28
C LEU A 679 -18.79 4.07 1.21
N THR A 680 -18.30 5.30 1.08
CA THR A 680 -17.25 5.80 2.00
C THR A 680 -17.79 5.89 3.43
N ASN A 681 -19.01 6.40 3.59
CA ASN A 681 -19.65 6.47 4.90
C ASN A 681 -19.95 5.07 5.48
N ALA A 682 -20.09 4.05 4.63
CA ALA A 682 -20.30 2.67 5.03
C ALA A 682 -19.01 1.84 5.20
N LEU A 683 -17.86 2.29 4.67
CA LEU A 683 -16.66 1.45 4.55
C LEU A 683 -15.44 1.94 5.32
N THR A 684 -15.31 3.23 5.66
CA THR A 684 -14.05 3.74 6.23
C THR A 684 -14.23 4.73 7.36
N ASN A 685 -13.41 4.57 8.41
CA ASN A 685 -13.16 5.59 9.41
C ASN A 685 -11.64 5.77 9.58
N ASP A 686 -11.11 6.94 9.20
CA ASP A 686 -9.68 7.19 9.13
C ASP A 686 -9.07 7.72 10.42
N ILE A 687 -9.89 8.28 11.31
CA ILE A 687 -9.43 8.91 12.56
C ILE A 687 -8.82 7.85 13.49
N TYR A 688 -9.43 6.67 13.56
CA TYR A 688 -8.90 5.55 14.34
C TYR A 688 -7.46 5.19 13.93
N PHE A 689 -7.20 5.00 12.63
CA PHE A 689 -5.87 4.61 12.15
C PHE A 689 -4.81 5.68 12.39
N LYS A 690 -5.18 6.97 12.31
CA LYS A 690 -4.29 8.09 12.65
C LYS A 690 -3.94 8.05 14.13
N ASN A 691 -4.93 7.83 14.99
CA ASN A 691 -4.72 7.71 16.43
C ASN A 691 -3.84 6.50 16.77
N GLU A 692 -4.05 5.35 16.13
CA GLU A 692 -3.25 4.15 16.36
C GLU A 692 -1.79 4.34 15.94
N ILE A 693 -1.52 4.98 14.81
CA ILE A 693 -0.15 5.31 14.40
C ILE A 693 0.50 6.29 15.37
N ASN A 694 -0.25 7.30 15.84
CA ASN A 694 0.24 8.22 16.88
C ASN A 694 0.53 7.48 18.19
N ASN A 695 -0.29 6.52 18.59
CA ASN A 695 -0.05 5.68 19.76
C ASN A 695 1.21 4.82 19.60
N ILE A 696 1.41 4.21 18.41
CA ILE A 696 2.63 3.45 18.11
C ILE A 696 3.86 4.36 18.21
N GLN A 697 3.77 5.61 17.74
CA GLN A 697 4.86 6.57 17.84
C GLN A 697 5.11 7.05 19.28
N ASN A 698 4.06 7.47 19.97
CA ASN A 698 4.15 8.02 21.34
C ASN A 698 4.61 6.98 22.38
N ASN A 699 4.23 5.73 22.18
CA ASN A 699 4.62 4.61 23.05
C ASN A 699 5.88 3.89 22.56
N HIS A 700 6.58 4.44 21.56
CA HIS A 700 7.82 3.89 21.00
C HIS A 700 7.72 2.38 20.63
N ARG A 701 6.56 1.95 20.10
CA ARG A 701 6.31 0.58 19.63
C ARG A 701 6.94 0.30 18.25
N TYR A 702 8.12 0.84 18.01
CA TYR A 702 8.96 0.64 16.83
C TYR A 702 10.43 0.87 17.20
N VAL A 703 11.34 0.51 16.31
CA VAL A 703 12.77 0.77 16.52
C VAL A 703 13.09 2.21 16.15
N THR A 704 13.45 3.03 17.13
CA THR A 704 13.76 4.45 16.92
C THR A 704 15.17 4.65 16.35
N GLU A 705 15.38 5.80 15.74
CA GLU A 705 16.65 6.17 15.15
C GLU A 705 17.77 6.29 16.22
N LYS A 706 17.43 6.80 17.43
CA LYS A 706 18.38 6.90 18.55
C LYS A 706 18.75 5.54 19.15
N GLU A 707 17.79 4.62 19.23
CA GLU A 707 18.08 3.23 19.67
C GLU A 707 19.11 2.57 18.76
N LEU A 708 19.02 2.79 17.43
CA LEU A 708 19.99 2.26 16.49
C LEU A 708 21.38 2.90 16.64
N VAL A 709 21.46 4.19 16.98
CA VAL A 709 22.74 4.85 17.32
C VAL A 709 23.38 4.17 18.54
N ASN A 710 22.61 4.01 19.63
CA ASN A 710 23.07 3.34 20.84
C ASN A 710 23.53 1.90 20.52
N TYR A 711 22.77 1.18 19.71
CA TYR A 711 23.08 -0.19 19.31
C TYR A 711 24.39 -0.32 18.54
N LEU A 712 24.66 0.60 17.62
CA LEU A 712 25.94 0.67 16.92
C LEU A 712 27.10 1.06 17.86
N GLN A 713 26.86 1.98 18.79
CA GLN A 713 27.86 2.35 19.79
C GLN A 713 28.26 1.16 20.69
N ILE A 714 27.27 0.34 21.07
CA ILE A 714 27.55 -0.88 21.86
C ILE A 714 28.37 -1.86 21.03
N LEU A 715 28.03 -2.08 19.76
CA LEU A 715 28.82 -2.93 18.85
C LEU A 715 30.28 -2.46 18.74
N ILE A 716 30.47 -1.15 18.59
CA ILE A 716 31.84 -0.58 18.51
C ILE A 716 32.61 -0.83 19.80
N ARG A 717 32.00 -0.63 20.97
CA ARG A 717 32.64 -0.83 22.27
C ARG A 717 32.94 -2.30 22.57
N THR A 718 32.14 -3.24 22.07
CA THR A 718 32.26 -4.67 22.41
C THR A 718 33.02 -5.51 21.40
N LYS A 719 32.83 -5.27 20.09
CA LYS A 719 33.42 -6.10 19.02
C LYS A 719 34.31 -5.30 18.06
N LEU A 720 33.91 -4.08 17.69
CA LEU A 720 34.64 -3.24 16.73
C LEU A 720 35.47 -2.15 17.47
N THR A 721 36.20 -2.53 18.51
CA THR A 721 36.88 -1.61 19.45
C THR A 721 37.91 -0.69 18.82
N THR A 722 38.39 -1.02 17.63
CA THR A 722 39.36 -0.21 16.88
C THR A 722 38.68 0.80 15.94
N CYS A 723 37.34 0.73 15.77
CA CYS A 723 36.55 1.71 15.04
C CYS A 723 36.17 2.86 15.96
N GLN A 724 35.95 4.04 15.40
CA GLN A 724 35.47 5.22 16.14
C GLN A 724 34.26 5.85 15.44
N LEU A 725 33.27 6.19 16.22
CA LEU A 725 32.06 6.88 15.74
C LEU A 725 32.12 8.34 16.19
N GLU A 726 32.34 9.24 15.25
CA GLU A 726 32.37 10.68 15.45
C GLU A 726 30.99 11.26 15.16
N THR A 727 30.48 12.10 16.04
CA THR A 727 29.20 12.81 15.83
C THR A 727 29.49 14.08 15.03
N ILE A 728 28.83 14.20 13.85
CA ILE A 728 28.88 15.43 13.02
C ILE A 728 27.72 16.35 13.37
N SER A 729 26.50 15.79 13.48
CA SER A 729 25.29 16.54 13.83
C SER A 729 24.33 15.65 14.63
N GLU A 730 24.01 16.06 15.85
CA GLU A 730 23.04 15.35 16.69
C GLU A 730 21.60 15.55 16.18
N VAL A 731 21.28 16.71 15.62
CA VAL A 731 19.94 17.04 15.12
C VAL A 731 19.60 16.22 13.88
N GLU A 732 20.58 16.05 12.98
CA GLU A 732 20.43 15.29 11.74
C GLU A 732 20.81 13.81 11.90
N LEU A 733 21.18 13.40 13.12
CA LEU A 733 21.72 12.07 13.44
C LEU A 733 22.79 11.63 12.43
N LEU A 734 23.71 12.56 12.15
CA LEU A 734 24.77 12.39 11.19
C LEU A 734 26.09 12.06 11.90
N TYR A 735 26.71 10.96 11.50
CA TYR A 735 27.90 10.41 12.11
C TYR A 735 28.93 10.02 11.07
N LYS A 736 30.21 10.00 11.50
CA LYS A 736 31.33 9.47 10.70
C LYS A 736 31.93 8.28 11.41
N LEU A 737 31.85 7.13 10.79
CA LEU A 737 32.49 5.91 11.28
C LEU A 737 33.90 5.82 10.68
N HIS A 738 34.92 5.98 11.52
CA HIS A 738 36.32 5.80 11.16
C HIS A 738 36.71 4.33 11.25
N LEU A 739 37.32 3.80 10.18
CA LEU A 739 37.85 2.45 10.13
C LEU A 739 39.36 2.49 10.38
N PRO A 740 39.93 1.52 11.12
CA PRO A 740 41.33 1.55 11.49
C PRO A 740 42.24 1.40 10.26
N GLN A 741 43.26 2.24 10.14
CA GLN A 741 44.23 2.18 9.04
C GLN A 741 45.01 0.87 9.04
N SER A 742 45.25 0.27 10.22
CA SER A 742 46.00 -0.99 10.41
C SER A 742 45.18 -2.23 9.96
N SER A 743 43.89 -2.16 9.92
CA SER A 743 43.01 -3.26 9.50
C SER A 743 41.65 -2.76 8.94
N PRO A 744 41.65 -2.16 7.74
CA PRO A 744 40.42 -1.65 7.13
C PRO A 744 39.37 -2.76 6.88
N ARG A 745 39.81 -4.02 6.93
CA ARG A 745 38.90 -5.18 6.72
C ARG A 745 38.14 -5.65 7.97
N ILE A 746 38.32 -5.04 9.13
CA ILE A 746 37.70 -5.51 10.38
C ILE A 746 36.17 -5.53 10.27
N LEU A 747 35.60 -4.48 9.69
CA LEU A 747 34.14 -4.41 9.48
C LEU A 747 33.66 -5.44 8.42
N ILE A 748 34.48 -5.65 7.36
CA ILE A 748 34.18 -6.65 6.33
C ILE A 748 34.19 -8.07 6.91
N ASN A 749 35.18 -8.38 7.72
CA ASN A 749 35.29 -9.68 8.39
C ASN A 749 34.13 -9.91 9.35
N PHE A 750 33.78 -8.89 10.12
CA PHE A 750 32.60 -8.94 10.99
C PHE A 750 31.30 -9.20 10.22
N LEU A 751 31.07 -8.49 9.12
CA LEU A 751 29.89 -8.69 8.29
C LEU A 751 29.84 -10.09 7.65
N ASN A 752 30.98 -10.65 7.24
CA ASN A 752 31.05 -12.01 6.69
C ASN A 752 30.81 -13.08 7.76
N GLU A 753 31.30 -12.86 9.01
CA GLU A 753 31.12 -13.77 10.13
C GLU A 753 29.65 -13.88 10.57
N TYR A 754 28.91 -12.75 10.56
CA TYR A 754 27.54 -12.65 11.07
C TYR A 754 26.48 -12.42 9.99
N GLN A 755 26.77 -12.71 8.72
CA GLN A 755 25.76 -12.61 7.65
C GLN A 755 24.65 -13.65 7.81
N PRO A 756 23.39 -13.30 7.52
CA PRO A 756 22.28 -14.25 7.50
C PRO A 756 22.45 -15.27 6.37
N LEU A 757 21.71 -16.38 6.48
CA LEU A 757 21.76 -17.44 5.47
C LEU A 757 20.76 -17.22 4.31
N ASP A 758 19.82 -16.29 4.45
CA ASP A 758 18.82 -16.04 3.42
C ASP A 758 19.44 -15.31 2.21
N PRO A 759 19.06 -15.69 0.97
CA PRO A 759 19.69 -15.16 -0.26
C PRO A 759 19.60 -13.64 -0.42
N ASP A 760 18.48 -13.03 -0.02
CA ASP A 760 18.26 -11.58 -0.16
C ASP A 760 19.16 -10.76 0.78
N SER A 761 19.28 -11.22 2.01
CA SER A 761 20.18 -10.58 2.99
C SER A 761 21.64 -10.73 2.55
N ILE A 762 22.02 -11.89 2.03
CA ILE A 762 23.39 -12.09 1.47
C ILE A 762 23.67 -11.09 0.35
N ILE A 763 22.72 -10.83 -0.55
CA ILE A 763 22.89 -9.84 -1.61
C ILE A 763 23.11 -8.43 -1.02
N SER A 764 22.29 -8.04 -0.05
CA SER A 764 22.40 -6.75 0.63
C SER A 764 23.74 -6.61 1.36
N PHE A 765 24.21 -7.66 2.02
CA PHE A 765 25.53 -7.70 2.68
C PHE A 765 26.66 -7.56 1.67
N ARG A 766 26.65 -8.30 0.56
CA ARG A 766 27.64 -8.21 -0.51
C ARG A 766 27.72 -6.81 -1.15
N GLN A 767 26.55 -6.21 -1.41
CA GLN A 767 26.48 -4.84 -1.95
C GLN A 767 27.09 -3.84 -0.96
N PHE A 768 26.75 -3.94 0.32
CA PHE A 768 27.32 -3.08 1.34
C PHE A 768 28.83 -3.30 1.50
N ILE A 769 29.31 -4.55 1.55
CA ILE A 769 30.74 -4.89 1.60
C ILE A 769 31.49 -4.28 0.40
N ASN A 770 30.93 -4.36 -0.80
CA ASN A 770 31.54 -3.73 -1.98
C ASN A 770 31.60 -2.20 -1.86
N THR A 771 30.58 -1.58 -1.26
CA THR A 771 30.55 -0.11 -1.03
C THR A 771 31.64 0.36 -0.07
N ILE A 772 32.03 -0.47 0.92
CA ILE A 772 32.99 -0.09 1.97
C ILE A 772 34.40 -0.60 1.73
N ARG A 773 34.61 -1.44 0.70
CA ARG A 773 35.88 -2.20 0.50
C ARG A 773 37.14 -1.35 0.54
N GLU A 774 37.11 -0.13 0.01
CA GLU A 774 38.26 0.77 -0.12
C GLU A 774 38.16 2.03 0.74
N LYS A 775 37.13 2.11 1.60
CA LYS A 775 36.86 3.31 2.41
C LYS A 775 37.57 3.22 3.75
N THR A 776 38.16 4.32 4.17
CA THR A 776 38.74 4.51 5.51
C THR A 776 37.76 5.15 6.48
N SER A 777 36.69 5.77 5.98
CA SER A 777 35.61 6.31 6.78
C SER A 777 34.28 6.23 6.02
N LEU A 778 33.17 6.19 6.77
CA LEU A 778 31.82 6.11 6.27
C LEU A 778 31.00 7.25 6.88
N GLU A 779 30.35 8.03 6.05
CA GLU A 779 29.35 8.99 6.52
C GLU A 779 27.99 8.31 6.63
N LEU A 780 27.47 8.25 7.86
CA LEU A 780 26.26 7.52 8.23
C LEU A 780 25.21 8.48 8.73
N THR A 781 23.97 8.26 8.36
CA THR A 781 22.82 8.89 9.03
C THR A 781 21.80 7.86 9.50
N PHE A 782 21.22 8.10 10.66
CA PHE A 782 20.10 7.30 11.17
C PHE A 782 18.76 8.00 10.89
N SER A 783 18.77 9.31 10.58
CA SER A 783 17.57 10.09 10.28
C SER A 783 16.98 9.71 8.93
N GLN A 784 15.67 9.40 8.93
CA GLN A 784 14.91 9.11 7.71
C GLN A 784 14.88 10.31 6.76
N ASN A 785 14.67 11.50 7.32
CA ASN A 785 14.58 12.73 6.52
C ASN A 785 15.94 13.12 5.93
N THR A 786 17.01 13.07 6.72
CA THR A 786 18.37 13.39 6.25
C THR A 786 18.82 12.41 5.16
N GLY A 787 18.55 11.11 5.35
CA GLY A 787 18.87 10.08 4.34
C GLY A 787 18.04 10.21 3.05
N TYR A 788 16.79 10.66 3.15
CA TYR A 788 15.97 10.95 1.98
C TYR A 788 16.50 12.14 1.18
N ASN A 789 16.88 13.23 1.87
CA ASN A 789 17.35 14.46 1.24
C ASN A 789 18.78 14.35 0.68
N ASN A 790 19.64 13.50 1.28
CA ASN A 790 21.01 13.31 0.84
C ASN A 790 21.33 11.82 0.60
N ARG A 791 21.15 11.38 -0.64
CA ARG A 791 21.37 9.99 -1.06
C ARG A 791 22.85 9.55 -1.08
N LYS A 792 23.81 10.47 -0.86
CA LYS A 792 25.25 10.13 -0.75
C LYS A 792 25.57 9.54 0.61
N LEU A 793 24.77 9.83 1.63
CA LEU A 793 24.91 9.30 2.97
C LEU A 793 24.46 7.83 3.04
N ILE A 794 25.15 7.03 3.80
CA ILE A 794 24.74 5.67 4.12
C ILE A 794 23.71 5.75 5.25
N ARG A 795 22.46 5.44 4.93
CA ARG A 795 21.41 5.42 5.92
C ARG A 795 21.37 4.09 6.67
N ILE A 796 21.45 4.15 7.99
CA ILE A 796 21.34 3.01 8.89
C ILE A 796 19.89 2.91 9.39
N ASN A 797 19.24 1.77 9.13
CA ASN A 797 17.92 1.41 9.65
C ASN A 797 18.00 0.03 10.33
N ALA A 798 16.89 -0.43 10.91
CA ALA A 798 16.83 -1.70 11.63
C ALA A 798 17.23 -2.93 10.80
N TYR A 799 17.09 -2.87 9.47
CA TYR A 799 17.43 -3.96 8.53
C TYR A 799 18.74 -3.73 7.76
N HIS A 800 19.53 -2.74 8.17
CA HIS A 800 20.82 -2.49 7.57
C HIS A 800 21.83 -3.61 7.91
N PRO A 801 22.70 -4.05 7.00
CA PRO A 801 23.66 -5.14 7.24
C PRO A 801 24.46 -5.05 8.55
N ILE A 802 24.88 -3.84 8.94
CA ILE A 802 25.61 -3.65 10.21
C ILE A 802 24.73 -4.00 11.42
N ILE A 803 23.47 -3.59 11.42
CA ILE A 803 22.52 -3.81 12.53
C ILE A 803 22.14 -5.30 12.62
N ILE A 804 21.86 -5.93 11.46
CA ILE A 804 21.55 -7.37 11.42
C ILE A 804 22.76 -8.20 11.90
N ALA A 805 23.97 -7.86 11.47
CA ALA A 805 25.20 -8.53 11.95
C ALA A 805 25.42 -8.31 13.46
N ALA A 806 25.19 -7.08 13.96
CA ALA A 806 25.26 -6.77 15.38
C ALA A 806 24.26 -7.59 16.20
N MET A 807 23.02 -7.70 15.73
CA MET A 807 21.96 -8.50 16.37
C MET A 807 22.42 -9.96 16.50
N ARG A 808 22.87 -10.58 15.43
CA ARG A 808 23.37 -11.98 15.44
C ARG A 808 24.60 -12.17 16.33
N TYR A 809 25.48 -11.18 16.37
CA TYR A 809 26.63 -11.19 17.28
C TYR A 809 26.17 -11.19 18.75
N PHE A 810 25.21 -10.34 19.10
CA PHE A 810 24.69 -10.26 20.46
C PHE A 810 23.89 -11.50 20.88
N GLU A 811 23.13 -12.11 19.96
CA GLU A 811 22.44 -13.39 20.19
C GLU A 811 23.42 -14.50 20.60
N ASN A 812 24.55 -14.60 19.93
CA ASN A 812 25.57 -15.59 20.19
C ASN A 812 26.30 -15.39 21.55
N GLN A 813 26.11 -14.22 22.19
CA GLN A 813 26.75 -13.88 23.48
C GLN A 813 25.82 -14.02 24.70
N GLU A 814 24.58 -14.47 24.54
CA GLU A 814 23.56 -14.46 25.58
C GLU A 814 23.83 -15.39 26.78
N SER A 815 24.89 -16.16 26.79
CA SER A 815 25.30 -16.97 27.96
C SER A 815 25.99 -16.12 29.05
N GLY A 816 25.29 -15.16 29.66
CA GLY A 816 25.80 -14.33 30.75
C GLY A 816 25.14 -12.96 30.92
N ASN A 817 23.96 -12.77 30.41
CA ASN A 817 23.32 -11.46 30.39
C ASN A 817 22.89 -10.98 31.76
N ASN A 818 23.33 -9.77 32.13
CA ASN A 818 22.77 -9.01 33.21
C ASN A 818 21.31 -8.68 32.91
N SER A 819 20.38 -9.12 33.71
CA SER A 819 18.95 -8.83 33.63
C SER A 819 18.49 -7.68 34.52
N THR A 820 19.44 -7.08 35.29
CA THR A 820 19.17 -6.03 36.27
C THR A 820 19.91 -4.76 35.93
N PHE A 821 19.23 -3.61 36.02
CA PHE A 821 19.80 -2.32 35.62
C PHE A 821 19.44 -1.21 36.62
N GLN A 822 20.26 -0.15 36.64
CA GLN A 822 20.00 1.04 37.42
C GLN A 822 20.27 2.28 36.57
N PHE A 823 19.31 3.21 36.53
CA PHE A 823 19.45 4.47 35.80
C PHE A 823 18.53 5.55 36.37
N ALA A 824 18.77 6.78 35.95
CA ALA A 824 17.99 7.95 36.34
C ALA A 824 17.28 8.57 35.13
N LEU A 825 16.09 9.16 35.34
CA LEU A 825 15.27 9.77 34.33
C LEU A 825 14.69 11.11 34.84
N ASP A 826 14.77 12.16 34.00
CA ASP A 826 14.19 13.48 34.33
C ASP A 826 12.66 13.42 34.24
N LYS A 827 11.96 13.81 35.34
CA LYS A 827 10.49 13.89 35.42
C LYS A 827 9.89 14.73 34.30
N LYS A 828 10.59 15.78 33.84
CA LYS A 828 10.10 16.67 32.78
C LYS A 828 9.91 15.97 31.43
N ILE A 829 10.72 14.94 31.14
CA ILE A 829 10.62 14.14 29.92
C ILE A 829 9.33 13.33 29.90
N LEU A 830 8.91 12.84 31.07
CA LEU A 830 7.70 12.02 31.21
C LEU A 830 6.41 12.81 31.04
N ASN A 831 6.44 14.12 31.29
CA ASN A 831 5.31 15.06 31.16
C ASN A 831 3.98 14.47 31.69
N SER A 832 4.02 13.85 32.89
CA SER A 832 2.88 13.16 33.50
C SER A 832 2.81 13.44 35.00
N GLY A 833 1.58 13.53 35.49
CA GLY A 833 1.31 13.61 36.93
C GLY A 833 1.22 12.24 37.65
N LEU A 834 1.43 11.13 36.95
CA LEU A 834 1.31 9.78 37.50
C LEU A 834 2.50 9.36 38.33
N VAL A 835 3.65 10.00 38.19
CA VAL A 835 4.87 9.71 38.94
C VAL A 835 5.43 10.97 39.58
N ASP A 836 5.97 10.80 40.78
CA ASP A 836 6.67 11.84 41.53
C ASP A 836 8.19 11.60 41.49
N VAL A 837 8.96 12.56 42.04
CA VAL A 837 10.38 12.37 42.26
C VAL A 837 10.57 11.26 43.26
N GLY A 838 11.31 10.23 42.89
CA GLY A 838 11.49 9.04 43.74
C GLY A 838 12.09 7.84 43.01
N ASN A 839 12.09 6.70 43.69
CA ASN A 839 12.59 5.43 43.18
C ASN A 839 11.44 4.54 42.74
N TYR A 840 11.60 3.90 41.61
CA TYR A 840 10.64 2.99 40.97
C TYR A 840 11.34 1.72 40.50
N PHE A 841 10.62 0.59 40.52
CA PHE A 841 11.07 -0.61 39.80
C PHE A 841 10.30 -0.73 38.50
N LEU A 842 11.03 -0.89 37.40
CA LEU A 842 10.48 -1.23 36.06
C LEU A 842 10.83 -2.69 35.77
N ALA A 843 9.85 -3.57 35.84
CA ALA A 843 9.95 -4.95 35.38
C ALA A 843 9.42 -5.03 33.93
N VAL A 844 10.19 -5.63 33.03
CA VAL A 844 9.79 -5.86 31.65
C VAL A 844 9.69 -7.34 31.38
N TYR A 845 8.47 -7.81 31.15
CA TYR A 845 8.20 -9.21 30.85
C TYR A 845 8.05 -9.45 29.36
N ARG A 846 8.46 -10.64 28.92
CA ARG A 846 8.15 -11.17 27.59
C ARG A 846 6.91 -12.05 27.69
N SER A 847 5.82 -11.61 27.12
CA SER A 847 4.58 -12.36 26.94
C SER A 847 4.60 -13.06 25.59
N THR A 848 4.34 -14.36 25.55
CA THR A 848 4.35 -15.16 24.33
C THR A 848 3.00 -15.83 24.12
N THR A 849 2.35 -15.46 23.01
CA THR A 849 1.10 -16.08 22.57
C THR A 849 1.34 -16.81 21.24
N ILE A 850 0.79 -18.00 21.10
CA ILE A 850 0.90 -18.82 19.90
C ILE A 850 -0.50 -19.11 19.40
N ARG A 851 -0.86 -18.59 18.24
CA ARG A 851 -2.08 -18.97 17.54
C ARG A 851 -1.77 -20.11 16.58
N LYS A 852 -2.48 -21.21 16.70
CA LYS A 852 -2.35 -22.40 15.85
C LYS A 852 -3.63 -22.62 15.09
N TRP A 853 -3.50 -22.67 13.76
CA TRP A 853 -4.55 -23.14 12.89
C TRP A 853 -3.95 -24.14 11.86
N LEU A 854 -4.75 -25.06 11.41
CA LEU A 854 -4.42 -26.32 10.73
C LEU A 854 -3.08 -26.45 9.99
N LYS A 855 -2.63 -25.39 9.31
CA LYS A 855 -1.40 -25.40 8.50
C LYS A 855 -0.43 -24.30 8.88
N ARG A 856 -0.74 -23.52 9.90
CA ARG A 856 0.05 -22.35 10.29
C ARG A 856 0.15 -22.23 11.80
N GLU A 857 1.27 -21.70 12.24
CA GLU A 857 1.51 -21.28 13.61
C GLU A 857 2.03 -19.86 13.56
N GLN A 858 1.42 -18.97 14.33
CA GLN A 858 1.87 -17.60 14.47
C GLN A 858 2.25 -17.36 15.92
N LYS A 859 3.53 -17.12 16.18
CA LYS A 859 4.05 -16.71 17.47
C LYS A 859 4.02 -15.19 17.55
N THR A 860 3.44 -14.66 18.62
CA THR A 860 3.42 -13.22 18.92
C THR A 860 4.10 -13.01 20.26
N GLU A 861 5.11 -12.16 20.32
CA GLU A 861 5.81 -11.80 21.53
C GLU A 861 5.62 -10.30 21.80
N LEU A 862 5.32 -9.96 23.04
CA LEU A 862 5.09 -8.59 23.52
C LEU A 862 5.98 -8.29 24.72
N LEU A 863 6.47 -7.04 24.80
CA LEU A 863 7.02 -6.51 26.05
C LEU A 863 5.88 -5.97 26.91
N VAL A 864 5.81 -6.45 28.14
CA VAL A 864 4.84 -6.00 29.12
C VAL A 864 5.61 -5.32 30.26
N PRO A 865 5.70 -3.97 30.26
CA PRO A 865 6.34 -3.23 31.33
C PRO A 865 5.38 -3.05 32.51
N ILE A 866 5.85 -3.33 33.72
CA ILE A 866 5.14 -3.08 34.98
C ILE A 866 5.98 -2.11 35.79
N LEU A 867 5.36 -1.02 36.25
CA LEU A 867 6.00 0.01 37.04
C LEU A 867 5.52 -0.03 38.48
N TYR A 868 6.46 -0.23 39.42
CA TYR A 868 6.18 -0.26 40.87
C TYR A 868 6.78 0.96 41.56
N ASP A 869 5.94 1.68 42.30
CA ASP A 869 6.34 2.82 43.12
C ASP A 869 6.86 2.34 44.49
N VAL A 870 8.15 2.51 44.70
CA VAL A 870 8.80 2.05 45.97
C VAL A 870 8.32 2.82 47.17
N LYS A 871 8.00 4.12 47.05
CA LYS A 871 7.57 4.97 48.14
C LYS A 871 6.15 4.65 48.61
N ASN A 872 5.26 4.43 47.67
CA ASN A 872 3.83 4.19 47.96
C ASN A 872 3.48 2.71 48.01
N ALA A 873 4.46 1.82 47.77
CA ALA A 873 4.32 0.35 47.73
C ALA A 873 3.14 -0.12 46.84
N LYS A 874 3.03 0.44 45.64
CA LYS A 874 1.94 0.14 44.72
C LYS A 874 2.39 0.10 43.26
N ILE A 875 1.67 -0.64 42.44
CA ILE A 875 1.80 -0.61 40.98
C ILE A 875 1.13 0.64 40.42
N ILE A 876 1.74 1.22 39.41
CA ILE A 876 1.15 2.28 38.60
C ILE A 876 0.32 1.61 37.49
N ASP A 877 -1.00 1.56 37.72
CA ASP A 877 -1.97 0.91 36.83
C ASP A 877 -2.32 1.81 35.61
N ASP A 878 -1.31 2.08 34.78
CA ASP A 878 -1.46 2.74 33.46
C ASP A 878 -0.48 2.10 32.47
N LYS A 879 -1.00 1.19 31.68
CA LYS A 879 -0.21 0.44 30.69
C LYS A 879 0.44 1.35 29.64
N ASN A 880 -0.29 2.35 29.14
CA ASN A 880 0.24 3.26 28.12
C ASN A 880 1.38 4.11 28.71
N PHE A 881 1.25 4.52 29.95
CA PHE A 881 2.30 5.24 30.65
C PHE A 881 3.54 4.36 30.87
N SER A 882 3.36 3.12 31.31
CA SER A 882 4.47 2.17 31.52
C SER A 882 5.22 1.87 30.21
N GLU A 883 4.50 1.69 29.09
CA GLU A 883 5.10 1.52 27.77
C GLU A 883 5.87 2.77 27.32
N ARG A 884 5.28 3.97 27.50
CA ARG A 884 5.96 5.23 27.18
C ARG A 884 7.20 5.43 28.05
N LEU A 885 7.12 5.15 29.34
CA LEU A 885 8.25 5.22 30.24
C LEU A 885 9.39 4.27 29.84
N LEU A 886 9.06 3.04 29.43
CA LEU A 886 10.05 2.11 28.88
C LEU A 886 10.75 2.71 27.65
N GLY A 887 9.99 3.30 26.71
CA GLY A 887 10.54 3.94 25.52
C GLY A 887 11.42 5.15 25.86
N GLU A 888 10.96 6.03 26.76
CA GLU A 888 11.73 7.20 27.20
C GLU A 888 12.99 6.79 27.97
N ALA A 889 12.90 5.75 28.80
CA ALA A 889 14.06 5.20 29.49
C ALA A 889 15.14 4.73 28.50
N GLN A 890 14.77 4.05 27.40
CA GLN A 890 15.71 3.61 26.35
C GLN A 890 16.41 4.76 25.63
N LEU A 891 15.77 5.94 25.55
CA LEU A 891 16.26 7.08 24.77
C LEU A 891 17.00 8.13 25.58
N ASN A 892 16.56 8.36 26.82
CA ASN A 892 16.92 9.56 27.58
C ASN A 892 17.42 9.27 29.00
N ALA A 893 17.50 8.01 29.45
CA ALA A 893 18.02 7.67 30.77
C ALA A 893 19.53 7.98 30.89
N THR A 894 19.94 8.37 32.08
CA THR A 894 21.32 8.65 32.46
C THR A 894 21.80 7.70 33.54
N ALA A 895 23.11 7.58 33.71
CA ALA A 895 23.64 6.72 34.78
C ALA A 895 23.19 7.23 36.16
N ALA A 896 22.68 6.34 36.99
CA ALA A 896 22.33 6.68 38.35
C ALA A 896 23.61 6.79 39.21
N SER A 897 23.65 7.81 40.10
CA SER A 897 24.84 8.10 40.91
C SER A 897 24.82 7.52 42.31
N VAL A 898 23.83 6.68 42.69
CA VAL A 898 23.62 6.32 44.09
C VAL A 898 23.49 4.80 44.30
N ASN A 899 24.41 4.24 45.09
CA ASN A 899 24.25 2.88 45.63
C ASN A 899 23.32 2.90 46.85
N HIS A 900 22.03 2.71 46.65
CA HIS A 900 21.13 2.41 47.79
C HIS A 900 21.07 0.90 48.01
N LYS A 901 21.43 0.43 49.23
CA LYS A 901 21.05 -0.93 49.66
C LYS A 901 19.54 -0.99 49.76
N ILE A 902 18.95 -1.86 48.99
CA ILE A 902 17.51 -2.12 49.00
C ILE A 902 17.24 -3.13 50.12
N PRO A 903 16.26 -2.91 51.01
CA PRO A 903 15.91 -3.87 52.04
C PRO A 903 15.44 -5.22 51.46
N GLU A 904 15.90 -6.33 52.02
CA GLU A 904 15.59 -7.70 51.58
C GLU A 904 14.08 -8.01 51.57
N ASN A 905 13.36 -7.57 52.57
CA ASN A 905 11.90 -7.73 52.67
C ASN A 905 11.18 -7.03 51.53
N LEU A 906 11.64 -5.85 51.06
CA LEU A 906 11.05 -5.15 49.95
C LEU A 906 11.22 -5.94 48.64
N ILE A 907 12.34 -6.63 48.47
CA ILE A 907 12.60 -7.42 47.25
C ILE A 907 11.73 -8.66 47.18
N THR A 908 11.55 -9.31 48.35
CA THR A 908 10.65 -10.46 48.46
C THR A 908 9.20 -10.07 48.17
N ASP A 909 8.72 -8.97 48.76
CA ASP A 909 7.37 -8.46 48.50
C ASP A 909 7.20 -8.06 47.04
N LEU A 910 8.20 -7.37 46.43
CA LEU A 910 8.22 -6.99 45.03
C LEU A 910 8.07 -8.20 44.09
N LYS A 911 8.78 -9.30 44.37
CA LYS A 911 8.72 -10.55 43.60
C LYS A 911 7.29 -11.11 43.53
N TYR A 912 6.59 -11.14 44.67
CA TYR A 912 5.20 -11.62 44.76
C TYR A 912 4.25 -10.66 44.04
N ILE A 913 4.35 -9.37 44.29
CA ILE A 913 3.47 -8.35 43.70
C ILE A 913 3.61 -8.35 42.16
N LEU A 914 4.83 -8.39 41.62
CA LEU A 914 5.07 -8.43 40.19
C LEU A 914 4.58 -9.73 39.53
N ALA A 915 4.71 -10.87 40.23
CA ALA A 915 4.22 -12.16 39.74
C ALA A 915 2.68 -12.18 39.70
N GLU A 916 2.00 -11.65 40.72
CA GLU A 916 0.54 -11.53 40.75
C GLU A 916 0.04 -10.60 39.66
N GLU A 917 0.66 -9.42 39.50
CA GLU A 917 0.24 -8.43 38.48
C GLU A 917 0.41 -8.95 37.07
N ILE A 918 1.54 -9.59 36.75
CA ILE A 918 1.74 -10.13 35.39
C ILE A 918 0.73 -11.24 35.08
N GLU A 919 0.37 -12.08 36.05
CA GLU A 919 -0.66 -13.12 35.87
C GLU A 919 -2.04 -12.49 35.60
N VAL A 920 -2.39 -11.41 36.29
CA VAL A 920 -3.65 -10.68 36.09
C VAL A 920 -3.67 -10.06 34.67
N MET A 921 -2.61 -9.34 34.31
CA MET A 921 -2.49 -8.73 32.98
C MET A 921 -2.54 -9.76 31.85
N GLU A 922 -1.85 -10.89 32.01
CA GLU A 922 -1.85 -11.99 31.03
C GLU A 922 -3.22 -12.66 30.92
N SER A 923 -3.88 -12.90 32.05
CA SER A 923 -5.24 -13.47 32.07
C SER A 923 -6.23 -12.57 31.36
N GLN A 924 -6.17 -11.26 31.59
CA GLN A 924 -7.00 -10.27 30.89
C GLN A 924 -6.73 -10.26 29.39
N ASN A 925 -5.45 -10.19 28.98
CA ASN A 925 -5.05 -10.20 27.56
C ASN A 925 -5.49 -11.50 26.86
N LEU A 926 -5.28 -12.65 27.52
CA LEU A 926 -5.68 -13.96 26.98
C LEU A 926 -7.21 -14.08 26.85
N SER A 927 -7.96 -13.58 27.84
CA SER A 927 -9.43 -13.53 27.79
C SER A 927 -9.92 -12.69 26.61
N GLU A 928 -9.32 -11.53 26.39
CA GLU A 928 -9.64 -10.67 25.27
C GLU A 928 -9.31 -11.32 23.91
N GLN A 929 -8.14 -11.93 23.79
CA GLN A 929 -7.74 -12.65 22.56
C GLN A 929 -8.66 -13.85 22.29
N ARG A 930 -9.04 -14.61 23.32
CA ARG A 930 -9.99 -15.72 23.19
C ARG A 930 -11.37 -15.25 22.78
N MET A 931 -11.87 -14.16 23.36
CA MET A 931 -13.15 -13.57 22.97
C MET A 931 -13.16 -13.14 21.49
N ARG A 932 -12.06 -12.52 21.03
CA ARG A 932 -11.89 -12.14 19.60
C ARG A 932 -11.84 -13.37 18.69
N LEU A 933 -11.13 -14.42 19.11
CA LEU A 933 -11.07 -15.69 18.39
C LEU A 933 -12.45 -16.34 18.30
N GLU A 934 -13.21 -16.41 19.41
CA GLU A 934 -14.56 -16.96 19.42
C GLU A 934 -15.54 -16.14 18.55
N THR A 935 -15.43 -14.82 18.61
CA THR A 935 -16.17 -13.93 17.70
C THR A 935 -15.88 -14.29 16.24
N HIS A 936 -14.59 -14.41 15.92
CA HIS A 936 -14.15 -14.78 14.58
C HIS A 936 -14.67 -16.17 14.16
N LYS A 937 -14.50 -17.18 15.01
CA LYS A 937 -14.97 -18.54 14.74
C LYS A 937 -16.48 -18.56 14.43
N LYS A 938 -17.28 -17.90 15.25
CA LYS A 938 -18.74 -17.82 15.05
C LYS A 938 -19.10 -17.19 13.69
N MET A 939 -18.47 -16.04 13.37
CA MET A 939 -18.69 -15.36 12.10
C MET A 939 -18.25 -16.20 10.90
N GLN A 940 -17.10 -16.87 10.98
CA GLN A 940 -16.59 -17.74 9.90
C GLN A 940 -17.45 -19.01 9.75
N THR A 941 -17.85 -19.64 10.84
CA THR A 941 -18.73 -20.82 10.81
C THR A 941 -20.07 -20.51 10.12
N GLN A 942 -20.69 -19.40 10.49
CA GLN A 942 -21.93 -18.96 9.86
C GLN A 942 -21.73 -18.76 8.35
N ARG A 943 -20.71 -18.02 7.94
CA ARG A 943 -20.42 -17.72 6.53
C ARG A 943 -20.12 -18.97 5.71
N LYS A 944 -19.21 -19.84 6.19
CA LYS A 944 -18.86 -21.06 5.48
C LYS A 944 -20.06 -22.00 5.39
N THR A 945 -20.87 -22.08 6.42
CA THR A 945 -22.10 -22.85 6.42
C THR A 945 -23.07 -22.34 5.35
N GLU A 946 -23.30 -21.03 5.28
CA GLU A 946 -24.13 -20.40 4.25
C GLU A 946 -23.58 -20.64 2.84
N PHE A 947 -22.28 -20.43 2.65
CA PHE A 947 -21.59 -20.66 1.36
C PHE A 947 -21.77 -22.09 0.84
N TYR A 948 -21.44 -23.07 1.66
CA TYR A 948 -21.54 -24.48 1.24
C TYR A 948 -23.00 -24.93 1.10
N ASN A 949 -23.90 -24.46 1.97
CA ASN A 949 -25.32 -24.77 1.84
C ASN A 949 -25.88 -24.26 0.51
N ASN A 950 -25.53 -23.08 0.07
CA ASN A 950 -25.96 -22.52 -1.22
C ASN A 950 -25.41 -23.35 -2.39
N LYS A 951 -24.12 -23.74 -2.35
CA LYS A 951 -23.53 -24.62 -3.38
C LYS A 951 -24.15 -26.01 -3.41
N ILE A 952 -24.39 -26.60 -2.24
CA ILE A 952 -25.04 -27.90 -2.08
C ILE A 952 -26.46 -27.86 -2.64
N SER A 953 -27.27 -26.88 -2.22
CA SER A 953 -28.64 -26.69 -2.71
C SER A 953 -28.71 -26.46 -4.23
N THR A 954 -27.77 -25.68 -4.78
CA THR A 954 -27.65 -25.50 -6.23
C THR A 954 -27.35 -26.83 -6.95
N GLN A 955 -26.41 -27.61 -6.41
CA GLN A 955 -26.04 -28.91 -6.98
C GLN A 955 -27.17 -29.94 -6.86
N GLU A 956 -27.87 -29.98 -5.74
CA GLU A 956 -29.08 -30.81 -5.54
C GLU A 956 -30.15 -30.46 -6.56
N ASN A 957 -30.40 -29.15 -6.82
CA ASN A 957 -31.35 -28.72 -7.83
C ASN A 957 -30.93 -29.16 -9.26
N ILE A 958 -29.62 -29.11 -9.59
CA ILE A 958 -29.11 -29.61 -10.87
C ILE A 958 -29.35 -31.10 -11.01
N ILE A 959 -29.09 -31.88 -9.95
CA ILE A 959 -29.34 -33.32 -9.93
C ILE A 959 -30.83 -33.60 -10.09
N LYS A 960 -31.69 -32.96 -9.31
CA LYS A 960 -33.15 -33.08 -9.35
C LYS A 960 -33.70 -32.76 -10.74
N ASN A 961 -33.21 -31.67 -11.36
CA ASN A 961 -33.61 -31.31 -12.73
C ASN A 961 -33.11 -32.34 -13.78
N SER A 962 -31.92 -32.92 -13.59
CA SER A 962 -31.41 -33.97 -14.45
C SER A 962 -32.20 -35.27 -14.30
N GLU A 963 -32.59 -35.64 -13.09
CA GLU A 963 -33.44 -36.79 -12.79
C GLU A 963 -34.86 -36.61 -13.34
N ALA A 964 -35.47 -35.43 -13.15
CA ALA A 964 -36.80 -35.12 -13.71
C ALA A 964 -36.81 -35.12 -15.26
N LYS A 965 -35.72 -34.64 -15.89
CA LYS A 965 -35.56 -34.73 -17.34
C LYS A 965 -35.46 -36.19 -17.82
N LEU A 966 -34.81 -37.09 -17.08
CA LEU A 966 -34.73 -38.51 -17.38
C LEU A 966 -36.06 -39.22 -17.42
N GLU A 967 -37.02 -38.79 -16.60
CA GLU A 967 -38.41 -39.36 -16.56
C GLU A 967 -39.22 -38.96 -17.79
N HIS A 968 -38.95 -37.80 -18.39
CA HIS A 968 -39.78 -37.25 -19.47
C HIS A 968 -39.13 -37.29 -20.87
N LEU A 969 -37.83 -37.66 -20.99
CA LEU A 969 -37.15 -37.71 -22.26
C LEU A 969 -37.40 -39.02 -23.07
N ILE A 970 -37.85 -38.83 -24.33
CA ILE A 970 -38.14 -39.91 -25.30
C ILE A 970 -36.89 -40.22 -26.15
N ASP A 971 -35.96 -39.26 -26.30
CA ASP A 971 -34.73 -39.44 -27.12
C ASP A 971 -33.68 -40.26 -26.36
N GLU A 972 -33.36 -41.44 -26.90
CA GLU A 972 -32.37 -42.37 -26.33
C GLU A 972 -30.94 -41.80 -26.24
N ARG A 973 -30.50 -40.91 -27.12
CA ARG A 973 -29.17 -40.28 -27.11
C ARG A 973 -29.04 -39.27 -25.98
N GLU A 974 -30.01 -38.40 -25.82
CA GLU A 974 -30.04 -37.43 -24.75
C GLU A 974 -30.20 -38.12 -23.39
N ARG A 975 -31.02 -39.19 -23.31
CA ARG A 975 -31.16 -39.97 -22.10
C ARG A 975 -29.83 -40.65 -21.68
N LYS A 976 -29.06 -41.20 -22.63
CA LYS A 976 -27.74 -41.77 -22.37
C LYS A 976 -26.72 -40.75 -21.90
N ASN A 977 -26.76 -39.52 -22.45
CA ASN A 977 -25.89 -38.42 -22.01
C ASN A 977 -26.18 -38.02 -20.55
N ILE A 978 -27.44 -37.87 -20.15
CA ILE A 978 -27.79 -37.51 -18.75
C ILE A 978 -27.40 -38.66 -17.80
N VAL A 979 -27.64 -39.95 -18.16
CA VAL A 979 -27.24 -41.11 -17.36
C VAL A 979 -25.72 -41.13 -17.12
N ASN A 980 -24.92 -40.71 -18.11
CA ASN A 980 -23.47 -40.65 -17.97
C ASN A 980 -22.97 -39.47 -17.11
N ILE A 981 -23.72 -38.33 -17.08
CA ILE A 981 -23.34 -37.14 -16.34
C ILE A 981 -23.82 -37.23 -14.88
N LEU A 982 -24.91 -37.90 -14.58
CA LEU A 982 -25.53 -37.97 -13.26
C LEU A 982 -24.59 -38.47 -12.14
N PRO A 983 -23.77 -39.56 -12.37
CA PRO A 983 -22.80 -39.99 -11.36
C PRO A 983 -21.74 -38.92 -11.04
N ALA A 984 -21.28 -38.20 -12.04
CA ALA A 984 -20.33 -37.08 -11.84
C ALA A 984 -20.96 -35.93 -11.05
N GLN A 985 -22.22 -35.58 -11.34
CA GLN A 985 -22.97 -34.58 -10.57
C GLN A 985 -23.16 -34.98 -9.10
N LYS A 986 -23.47 -36.27 -8.84
CA LYS A 986 -23.57 -36.80 -7.47
C LYS A 986 -22.20 -36.86 -6.76
N GLN A 987 -21.14 -37.07 -7.49
CA GLN A 987 -19.78 -37.01 -6.91
C GLN A 987 -19.40 -35.57 -6.53
N VAL A 988 -19.75 -34.58 -7.34
CA VAL A 988 -19.56 -33.15 -7.01
C VAL A 988 -20.32 -32.80 -5.73
N LEU A 989 -21.55 -33.31 -5.53
CA LEU A 989 -22.31 -33.08 -4.30
C LEU A 989 -21.57 -33.63 -3.08
N ARG A 990 -21.12 -34.86 -3.13
CA ARG A 990 -20.35 -35.48 -2.02
C ARG A 990 -19.07 -34.71 -1.72
N ASN A 991 -18.37 -34.28 -2.75
CA ASN A 991 -17.14 -33.47 -2.57
C ASN A 991 -17.44 -32.14 -1.86
N LEU A 992 -18.55 -31.49 -2.21
CA LEU A 992 -18.99 -30.24 -1.54
C LEU A 992 -19.35 -30.45 -0.07
N GLU A 993 -19.99 -31.59 0.26
CA GLU A 993 -20.30 -31.96 1.65
C GLU A 993 -19.03 -32.23 2.46
N GLU A 994 -18.06 -32.96 1.88
CA GLU A 994 -16.75 -33.21 2.49
C GLU A 994 -15.94 -31.92 2.66
N GLU A 995 -15.95 -31.05 1.67
CA GLU A 995 -15.30 -29.73 1.74
C GLU A 995 -15.90 -28.86 2.85
N LYS A 996 -17.23 -28.87 3.01
CA LYS A 996 -17.93 -28.17 4.09
C LYS A 996 -17.47 -28.70 5.45
N GLU A 997 -17.50 -30.01 5.65
CA GLU A 997 -17.09 -30.61 6.92
C GLU A 997 -15.62 -30.29 7.25
N ASN A 998 -14.72 -30.39 6.26
CA ASN A 998 -13.32 -30.05 6.44
C ASN A 998 -13.12 -28.56 6.77
N ALA A 999 -13.85 -27.68 6.09
CA ALA A 999 -13.79 -26.25 6.34
C ALA A 999 -14.28 -25.84 7.74
N LEU A 1000 -15.29 -26.55 8.27
CA LEU A 1000 -15.76 -26.33 9.65
C LEU A 1000 -14.76 -26.88 10.68
N LYS A 1001 -14.20 -28.08 10.45
CA LYS A 1001 -13.11 -28.63 11.29
C LYS A 1001 -11.90 -27.72 11.34
N GLU A 1002 -11.60 -27.04 10.21
CA GLU A 1002 -10.53 -26.05 10.15
C GLU A 1002 -10.76 -24.86 11.10
N ILE A 1003 -11.97 -24.35 11.17
CA ILE A 1003 -12.31 -23.26 12.09
C ILE A 1003 -12.21 -23.73 13.54
N ASP A 1004 -12.69 -24.93 13.86
CA ASP A 1004 -12.67 -25.45 15.22
C ASP A 1004 -11.24 -25.69 15.73
N ALA A 1005 -10.33 -26.07 14.82
CA ALA A 1005 -8.92 -26.30 15.17
C ALA A 1005 -8.12 -25.03 15.48
N ASP A 1006 -8.66 -23.85 15.21
CA ASP A 1006 -8.01 -22.57 15.54
C ASP A 1006 -8.01 -22.37 17.05
N GLN A 1007 -6.83 -22.23 17.65
CA GLN A 1007 -6.66 -22.10 19.10
C GLN A 1007 -5.51 -21.17 19.46
N ILE A 1008 -5.65 -20.56 20.64
CA ILE A 1008 -4.62 -19.71 21.21
C ILE A 1008 -3.98 -20.45 22.38
N LEU A 1009 -2.67 -20.66 22.28
CA LEU A 1009 -1.81 -21.18 23.33
C LEU A 1009 -1.01 -20.03 23.93
N HIS A 1010 -0.81 -20.08 25.23
CA HIS A 1010 -0.03 -19.11 25.96
C HIS A 1010 1.15 -19.80 26.65
N ARG A 1011 2.30 -19.12 26.70
CA ARG A 1011 3.45 -19.54 27.51
C ARG A 1011 3.56 -18.66 28.75
N SER A 1012 4.05 -19.19 29.84
CA SER A 1012 4.33 -18.42 31.05
C SER A 1012 5.20 -17.20 30.71
N PRO A 1013 4.87 -16.01 31.21
CA PRO A 1013 5.63 -14.80 30.94
C PRO A 1013 7.05 -14.92 31.52
N GLU A 1014 8.02 -14.41 30.84
CA GLU A 1014 9.44 -14.44 31.21
C GLU A 1014 9.91 -13.03 31.55
N LEU A 1015 10.49 -12.86 32.75
CA LEU A 1015 11.09 -11.59 33.16
C LEU A 1015 12.39 -11.36 32.37
N LEU A 1016 12.40 -10.40 31.46
CA LEU A 1016 13.56 -10.04 30.66
C LEU A 1016 14.50 -9.09 31.39
N THR A 1017 13.94 -8.03 31.97
CA THR A 1017 14.73 -7.02 32.70
C THR A 1017 13.99 -6.52 33.92
N LEU A 1018 14.76 -6.26 34.97
CA LEU A 1018 14.30 -5.60 36.20
C LEU A 1018 15.21 -4.41 36.51
N SER A 1019 14.65 -3.21 36.44
CA SER A 1019 15.44 -1.98 36.54
C SER A 1019 14.99 -1.13 37.75
N LEU A 1020 15.95 -0.60 38.49
CA LEU A 1020 15.72 0.44 39.49
C LEU A 1020 15.86 1.82 38.79
N ILE A 1021 14.79 2.56 38.75
CA ILE A 1021 14.74 3.88 38.16
C ILE A 1021 14.62 4.95 39.22
N THR A 1022 15.51 5.93 39.17
CA THR A 1022 15.41 7.16 39.97
C THR A 1022 14.84 8.28 39.12
N ILE A 1023 13.64 8.72 39.39
CA ILE A 1023 13.01 9.89 38.76
C ILE A 1023 13.39 11.13 39.55
N PHE A 1024 13.97 12.16 38.91
CA PHE A 1024 14.49 13.37 39.51
C PHE A 1024 13.95 14.67 38.91
#